data_565649b101ffb6919437985d33e7fca0
#
_entry.id   565649b101ffb6919437985d33e7fca0
#
_cell.length_a   1.000
_cell.length_b   1.000
_cell.length_c   1.000
_cell.angle_alpha   90.00
_cell.angle_beta   90.00
_cell.angle_gamma   90.00
#
_symmetry.space_group_name_H-M   'P 1'
#
loop_
_entity.id
_entity.type
_entity.pdbx_description
1 polymer ?
#
loop_
_entity_poly.entity_id
_entity_poly.type
_entity_poly.pdbx_seq_one_letter_code
_entity_poly.pdbx_strand_id
1 'polypeptide(L)'
;MKNKFFKLLLLFFFINCNHLYADSFSFDVKNIIIEDNGNLIYANSGKALSSSDDFEIVAEKFKYNKKKDFLEASNGDAFIKNQNLKIKFNKIKLTNQNNIITATNGIEINDLKKSLNIQGEEITFDRENNILFSETSSIIMDKNQNKINSKSFKYKTNEKNFRIFEALLQDNNKNTFEIESAYIDTQSNILIGENIIVNLNNVYFKQNNEPRLKGEKIKHSNNITEISKGIFTACKKTDGCPPWQLSAKKITHNSKKKTITYDDVWLQIYDIPVVYFPKFFHPDPTVKRQSGFLMPTFKNSPNNNTFFSIPYYKVLSENKDLTFSPRLYTNDQLLIQTELREAKKDGKNITDASVLFDKNNKTQGHLFFNLDRELNIDDFNKSNLKLNFEQVSDDTYLKANKLTSPIINDDSLLENSLTLNLTSNQLDIKSNLIMYEKLNTKGNDKYEYIFPKIELTKYLENKTKLDGNFRFISDNYIHNYNTNTHERVNTNNLIFGSKPKITKNGFYNNYEFILKNSNTNSQKSDLNKEGGDFYFSSLFQFNSSYPLIKKNKNKRSLLKPKLSAKFGPGHTKDLSKEEYILDVENIFNLNRISSEETLESGLSIAYGTDYILADENTNNEILSLKFANNLRLSKNHDLEKNNQLGSKTSNFFGEVKYNPFNFLTTKYNLATNNNLSDINYQNFIAEIKFNKFINTFDYLRQDGDKNSYFLNKTTYKFDEKNHLSFSTRENIKTDLTEYYNLIYQYQNDCLAASVEYQKEYYSDRDIKPSESIFFKLTIIPFGKTSSPNLKK
;
A
#
# COMPACT_ATOMS: atom_id res chain seq x y z
N MET A 1 -64.78 50.74 81.25
CA MET A 1 -63.69 51.41 80.50
C MET A 1 -62.26 51.15 81.09
N LYS A 2 -61.90 49.84 81.35
CA LYS A 2 -60.53 49.59 81.95
C LYS A 2 -59.72 48.51 81.18
N ASN A 3 -60.23 47.93 80.02
CA ASN A 3 -59.52 46.89 79.31
C ASN A 3 -58.99 47.27 77.86
N LYS A 4 -59.12 48.50 77.38
CA LYS A 4 -58.64 48.95 76.12
C LYS A 4 -57.26 49.61 76.17
N PHE A 5 -56.89 50.15 77.34
CA PHE A 5 -55.61 50.81 77.47
C PHE A 5 -54.43 49.78 77.67
N PHE A 6 -54.66 48.65 78.22
CA PHE A 6 -53.66 47.63 78.47
C PHE A 6 -53.28 46.83 77.15
N LYS A 7 -54.26 46.75 76.24
CA LYS A 7 -54.01 46.15 74.92
C LYS A 7 -53.15 47.08 73.94
N LEU A 8 -53.30 48.40 74.19
CA LEU A 8 -52.59 49.32 73.34
C LEU A 8 -51.12 49.50 73.80
N LEU A 9 -50.82 49.29 75.09
CA LEU A 9 -49.46 49.31 75.64
C LEU A 9 -48.69 48.01 75.27
N LEU A 10 -49.33 46.88 75.09
CA LEU A 10 -48.72 45.62 74.65
C LEU A 10 -48.46 45.59 73.14
N LEU A 11 -49.22 46.38 72.40
CA LEU A 11 -48.98 46.58 70.94
C LEU A 11 -47.82 47.48 70.65
N PHE A 12 -47.48 48.42 71.54
CA PHE A 12 -46.33 49.34 71.36
C PHE A 12 -44.99 48.72 71.83
N PHE A 13 -45.04 47.62 72.62
CA PHE A 13 -43.85 46.94 73.06
C PHE A 13 -43.37 45.88 72.02
N PHE A 14 -44.18 45.51 71.05
CA PHE A 14 -43.85 44.54 69.96
C PHE A 14 -43.29 45.21 68.67
N ILE A 15 -43.32 46.53 68.58
CA ILE A 15 -42.85 47.29 67.39
C ILE A 15 -41.40 47.64 67.49
N ASN A 16 -40.69 47.37 68.61
CA ASN A 16 -39.20 47.53 68.69
C ASN A 16 -38.45 46.29 68.85
N CYS A 17 -38.86 45.18 68.13
CA CYS A 17 -37.93 44.14 67.84
C CYS A 17 -37.03 44.59 66.73
N ASN A 18 -35.87 45.11 67.09
CA ASN A 18 -34.72 45.19 66.19
C ASN A 18 -34.59 43.83 65.55
N HIS A 19 -34.70 43.76 64.27
CA HIS A 19 -34.27 42.60 63.51
C HIS A 19 -32.79 42.41 63.75
N LEU A 20 -32.45 41.50 64.70
CA LEU A 20 -31.15 40.94 64.80
C LEU A 20 -30.92 40.16 63.45
N TYR A 21 -30.25 40.81 62.56
CA TYR A 21 -29.74 40.13 61.38
C TYR A 21 -28.75 39.07 61.89
N ALA A 22 -29.09 37.82 61.85
CA ALA A 22 -28.15 36.73 62.10
C ALA A 22 -26.98 36.87 61.12
N ASP A 23 -25.76 36.79 61.61
CA ASP A 23 -24.60 36.84 60.76
C ASP A 23 -24.63 35.73 59.73
N SER A 24 -24.51 36.04 58.45
CA SER A 24 -24.55 35.06 57.39
C SER A 24 -23.32 34.16 57.42
N PHE A 25 -22.22 34.53 58.09
CA PHE A 25 -20.97 33.76 58.24
C PHE A 25 -20.44 33.75 59.68
N SER A 26 -19.98 32.60 60.12
CA SER A 26 -19.11 32.46 61.28
C SER A 26 -17.65 32.23 60.83
N PHE A 27 -16.70 32.81 61.54
CA PHE A 27 -15.28 32.77 61.18
C PHE A 27 -14.50 32.02 62.24
N ASP A 28 -13.74 30.96 61.81
CA ASP A 28 -12.72 30.25 62.56
C ASP A 28 -11.35 30.57 61.96
N VAL A 29 -10.67 31.61 62.47
CA VAL A 29 -9.52 32.21 61.81
C VAL A 29 -8.42 32.58 62.80
N LYS A 30 -7.17 32.70 62.33
CA LYS A 30 -6.04 33.05 63.20
C LYS A 30 -6.08 34.48 63.70
N ASN A 31 -6.48 35.43 62.86
CA ASN A 31 -6.55 36.83 63.16
C ASN A 31 -7.82 37.44 62.61
N ILE A 32 -8.52 38.28 63.37
CA ILE A 32 -9.71 39.02 62.99
C ILE A 32 -9.60 40.51 63.39
N ILE A 33 -9.96 41.40 62.45
CA ILE A 33 -10.07 42.82 62.68
C ILE A 33 -11.51 43.20 62.35
N ILE A 34 -12.17 43.88 63.28
CA ILE A 34 -13.56 44.32 63.12
C ILE A 34 -13.56 45.86 63.11
N GLU A 35 -14.12 46.45 62.09
CA GLU A 35 -14.25 47.88 61.82
C GLU A 35 -15.70 48.31 61.59
N ASP A 36 -15.97 49.60 61.49
CA ASP A 36 -17.30 50.19 61.21
C ASP A 36 -18.40 49.63 62.13
N ASN A 37 -18.16 49.74 63.44
CA ASN A 37 -19.10 49.26 64.49
C ASN A 37 -19.58 47.80 64.25
N GLY A 38 -18.72 46.96 63.78
CA GLY A 38 -19.05 45.53 63.59
C GLY A 38 -19.58 45.19 62.18
N ASN A 39 -19.65 46.17 61.27
CA ASN A 39 -20.16 45.90 59.91
C ASN A 39 -19.09 45.43 58.91
N LEU A 40 -17.81 45.75 59.18
CA LEU A 40 -16.73 45.36 58.31
C LEU A 40 -15.74 44.43 59.03
N ILE A 41 -15.56 43.21 58.54
CA ILE A 41 -14.71 42.20 59.13
C ILE A 41 -13.58 41.87 58.17
N TYR A 42 -12.34 41.95 58.61
CA TYR A 42 -11.14 41.43 57.93
C TYR A 42 -10.64 40.25 58.75
N ALA A 43 -10.46 39.11 58.11
CA ALA A 43 -9.95 37.92 58.74
C ALA A 43 -8.84 37.28 57.93
N ASN A 44 -7.88 36.66 58.59
CA ASN A 44 -6.72 36.02 57.94
C ASN A 44 -6.54 34.59 58.39
N SER A 45 -6.28 33.71 57.42
CA SER A 45 -5.89 32.30 57.56
C SER A 45 -6.84 31.47 58.44
N GLY A 46 -7.85 30.91 57.79
CA GLY A 46 -8.83 30.05 58.46
C GLY A 46 -10.04 29.72 57.60
N LYS A 47 -11.19 29.55 58.28
CA LYS A 47 -12.45 29.15 57.68
C LYS A 47 -13.56 30.16 57.90
N ALA A 48 -14.42 30.34 56.89
CA ALA A 48 -15.71 30.99 56.98
C ALA A 48 -16.77 29.93 56.70
N LEU A 49 -17.73 29.77 57.64
CA LEU A 49 -18.86 28.82 57.52
C LEU A 49 -20.14 29.64 57.36
N SER A 50 -20.98 29.25 56.43
CA SER A 50 -22.28 29.84 56.27
C SER A 50 -23.19 29.44 57.45
N SER A 51 -24.13 30.31 57.81
CA SER A 51 -25.09 30.05 58.91
C SER A 51 -26.00 28.85 58.61
N SER A 52 -26.19 28.47 57.35
CA SER A 52 -26.89 27.25 56.92
C SER A 52 -26.04 25.97 56.92
N ASP A 53 -24.74 26.08 57.27
CA ASP A 53 -23.75 24.97 57.26
C ASP A 53 -23.66 24.18 55.94
N ASP A 54 -24.16 24.72 54.85
CA ASP A 54 -24.12 24.15 53.51
C ASP A 54 -22.94 24.61 52.64
N PHE A 55 -22.19 25.64 53.12
CA PHE A 55 -21.11 26.27 52.39
C PHE A 55 -19.94 26.62 53.30
N GLU A 56 -18.76 26.22 52.94
CA GLU A 56 -17.50 26.46 53.69
C GLU A 56 -16.45 27.06 52.75
N ILE A 57 -15.75 28.13 53.20
CA ILE A 57 -14.58 28.67 52.52
C ILE A 57 -13.37 28.56 53.43
N VAL A 58 -12.30 28.01 52.93
CA VAL A 58 -10.97 28.01 53.56
C VAL A 58 -10.08 28.90 52.73
N ALA A 59 -9.58 30.05 53.31
CA ALA A 59 -8.77 30.98 52.53
C ALA A 59 -7.71 31.69 53.40
N GLU A 60 -6.77 32.34 52.71
CA GLU A 60 -5.73 33.17 53.40
C GLU A 60 -6.27 34.48 53.92
N LYS A 61 -7.18 35.14 53.17
CA LYS A 61 -7.72 36.43 53.56
C LYS A 61 -9.22 36.49 53.30
N PHE A 62 -9.95 37.16 54.18
CA PHE A 62 -11.36 37.40 54.09
C PHE A 62 -11.68 38.87 54.30
N LYS A 63 -12.67 39.42 53.58
CA LYS A 63 -13.25 40.74 53.81
C LYS A 63 -14.78 40.55 53.75
N TYR A 64 -15.44 40.75 54.89
CA TYR A 64 -16.90 40.62 54.98
C TYR A 64 -17.52 41.92 55.37
N ASN A 65 -18.53 42.38 54.60
CA ASN A 65 -19.33 43.56 54.86
C ASN A 65 -20.78 43.15 55.13
N LYS A 66 -21.21 43.24 56.43
CA LYS A 66 -22.56 42.82 56.88
C LYS A 66 -23.68 43.64 56.25
N LYS A 67 -23.49 45.00 56.15
CA LYS A 67 -24.50 45.88 55.55
C LYS A 67 -24.78 45.63 54.08
N LYS A 68 -23.75 45.25 53.32
CA LYS A 68 -23.83 44.97 51.90
C LYS A 68 -24.06 43.51 51.63
N ASP A 69 -24.11 42.66 52.68
CA ASP A 69 -24.10 41.18 52.56
C ASP A 69 -23.08 40.69 51.47
N PHE A 70 -21.82 41.11 51.68
CA PHE A 70 -20.75 40.89 50.73
C PHE A 70 -19.56 40.21 51.40
N LEU A 71 -19.20 39.01 50.95
CA LEU A 71 -17.99 38.33 51.37
C LEU A 71 -17.01 38.21 50.20
N GLU A 72 -15.75 38.61 50.40
CA GLU A 72 -14.67 38.40 49.51
C GLU A 72 -13.58 37.57 50.21
N ALA A 73 -13.07 36.52 49.52
CA ALA A 73 -11.93 35.75 50.02
C ALA A 73 -10.87 35.57 48.95
N SER A 74 -9.61 35.42 49.38
CA SER A 74 -8.46 35.30 48.49
C SER A 74 -7.61 34.11 48.82
N ASN A 75 -7.14 33.38 47.78
CA ASN A 75 -6.27 32.19 47.82
C ASN A 75 -6.86 31.08 48.71
N GLY A 76 -7.76 30.30 48.14
CA GLY A 76 -8.41 29.29 48.94
C GLY A 76 -9.27 28.29 48.16
N ASP A 77 -9.97 27.50 48.93
CA ASP A 77 -10.95 26.50 48.48
C ASP A 77 -12.34 26.80 49.06
N ALA A 78 -13.39 26.69 48.27
CA ALA A 78 -14.77 26.75 48.71
C ALA A 78 -15.45 25.39 48.49
N PHE A 79 -16.25 24.96 49.44
CA PHE A 79 -16.97 23.67 49.42
C PHE A 79 -18.48 23.91 49.47
N ILE A 80 -19.20 23.44 48.50
CA ILE A 80 -20.66 23.48 48.45
C ILE A 80 -21.14 22.05 48.76
N LYS A 81 -21.47 21.79 50.03
CA LYS A 81 -21.68 20.44 50.59
C LYS A 81 -22.90 19.72 49.94
N ASN A 82 -24.01 20.43 49.75
CA ASN A 82 -25.21 19.84 49.15
C ASN A 82 -25.08 19.45 47.69
N GLN A 83 -24.11 20.03 46.95
CA GLN A 83 -23.85 19.73 45.53
C GLN A 83 -22.55 18.95 45.31
N ASN A 84 -21.72 18.72 46.33
CA ASN A 84 -20.41 18.10 46.29
C ASN A 84 -19.46 18.80 45.32
N LEU A 85 -19.54 20.13 45.26
CA LEU A 85 -18.64 20.96 44.44
C LEU A 85 -17.52 21.51 45.33
N LYS A 86 -16.27 21.36 44.84
CA LYS A 86 -15.08 22.01 45.38
C LYS A 86 -14.60 23.05 44.38
N ILE A 87 -14.47 24.31 44.80
CA ILE A 87 -14.00 25.43 43.99
C ILE A 87 -12.68 25.93 44.57
N LYS A 88 -11.61 25.73 43.86
CA LYS A 88 -10.31 26.36 44.11
C LYS A 88 -10.26 27.72 43.41
N PHE A 89 -9.74 28.73 44.05
CA PHE A 89 -9.75 30.12 43.53
C PHE A 89 -8.58 30.93 44.04
N ASN A 90 -8.19 31.96 43.25
CA ASN A 90 -7.34 33.04 43.76
C ASN A 90 -8.19 34.14 44.38
N LYS A 91 -9.37 34.39 43.87
CA LYS A 91 -10.32 35.32 44.44
C LYS A 91 -11.75 34.85 44.28
N ILE A 92 -12.57 34.95 45.33
CA ILE A 92 -13.99 34.61 45.32
C ILE A 92 -14.80 35.71 45.95
N LYS A 93 -15.94 36.00 45.37
CA LYS A 93 -16.93 36.98 45.86
C LYS A 93 -18.27 36.35 46.01
N LEU A 94 -18.95 36.62 47.13
CA LEU A 94 -20.29 36.23 47.41
C LEU A 94 -21.15 37.48 47.55
N THR A 95 -22.30 37.48 46.90
CA THR A 95 -23.24 38.61 46.85
C THR A 95 -24.70 38.08 46.85
N ASN A 96 -25.68 38.99 47.05
CA ASN A 96 -27.10 38.65 47.00
C ASN A 96 -27.49 37.53 47.98
N GLN A 97 -27.26 37.81 49.27
CA GLN A 97 -27.56 36.82 50.34
C GLN A 97 -26.85 35.48 50.12
N ASN A 98 -25.60 35.52 49.61
CA ASN A 98 -24.77 34.37 49.27
C ASN A 98 -25.29 33.50 48.12
N ASN A 99 -26.29 33.98 47.37
CA ASN A 99 -26.86 33.21 46.25
C ASN A 99 -25.99 33.32 44.96
N ILE A 100 -25.20 34.38 44.80
CA ILE A 100 -24.30 34.52 43.68
C ILE A 100 -22.84 34.44 44.16
N ILE A 101 -22.14 33.43 43.66
CA ILE A 101 -20.76 33.16 43.93
C ILE A 101 -19.96 33.37 42.63
N THR A 102 -19.07 34.40 42.61
CA THR A 102 -18.20 34.61 41.47
C THR A 102 -16.76 34.39 41.88
N ALA A 103 -16.12 33.41 41.24
CA ALA A 103 -14.69 33.11 41.40
C ALA A 103 -13.92 33.70 40.21
N THR A 104 -12.74 34.26 40.48
CA THR A 104 -11.88 34.85 39.45
C THR A 104 -10.42 34.45 39.65
N ASN A 105 -9.69 34.29 38.51
CA ASN A 105 -8.27 33.99 38.43
C ASN A 105 -7.91 32.58 38.97
N GLY A 106 -7.43 31.71 38.10
CA GLY A 106 -6.94 30.37 38.46
C GLY A 106 -8.01 29.46 39.10
N ILE A 107 -9.20 29.48 38.51
CA ILE A 107 -10.33 28.69 39.02
C ILE A 107 -10.23 27.24 38.59
N GLU A 108 -10.44 26.35 39.54
CA GLU A 108 -10.66 24.92 39.29
C GLU A 108 -11.86 24.42 40.09
N ILE A 109 -12.90 23.96 39.40
CA ILE A 109 -14.10 23.42 40.01
C ILE A 109 -14.14 21.90 39.79
N ASN A 110 -14.21 21.17 40.85
CA ASN A 110 -14.31 19.71 40.84
C ASN A 110 -15.69 19.26 41.36
N ASP A 111 -16.47 18.58 40.51
CA ASP A 111 -17.62 17.81 40.92
C ASP A 111 -17.16 16.43 41.41
N LEU A 112 -17.09 16.26 42.76
CA LEU A 112 -16.53 15.08 43.41
C LEU A 112 -17.36 13.80 43.15
N LYS A 113 -18.64 13.92 42.81
CA LYS A 113 -19.50 12.76 42.46
C LYS A 113 -19.33 12.28 41.04
N LYS A 114 -18.86 13.14 40.12
CA LYS A 114 -18.90 12.85 38.68
C LYS A 114 -17.55 12.84 38.01
N SER A 115 -16.47 13.13 38.72
CA SER A 115 -15.14 13.29 38.15
C SER A 115 -15.16 14.34 36.99
N LEU A 116 -15.90 15.44 37.17
CA LEU A 116 -15.95 16.57 36.28
C LEU A 116 -15.05 17.66 36.80
N ASN A 117 -14.11 18.13 35.99
CA ASN A 117 -13.22 19.25 36.30
C ASN A 117 -13.48 20.39 35.33
N ILE A 118 -13.72 21.61 35.85
CA ILE A 118 -13.95 22.83 35.08
C ILE A 118 -12.91 23.86 35.49
N GLN A 119 -12.18 24.39 34.51
CA GLN A 119 -11.15 25.43 34.73
C GLN A 119 -11.52 26.67 33.92
N GLY A 120 -11.25 27.86 34.47
CA GLY A 120 -11.55 29.12 33.79
C GLY A 120 -10.94 30.34 34.52
N GLU A 121 -11.12 31.53 33.95
CA GLU A 121 -10.64 32.77 34.55
C GLU A 121 -11.71 33.47 35.36
N GLU A 122 -13.00 33.36 34.95
CA GLU A 122 -14.14 33.88 35.68
C GLU A 122 -15.30 32.89 35.56
N ILE A 123 -15.76 32.39 36.70
CA ILE A 123 -16.87 31.45 36.77
C ILE A 123 -17.84 31.90 37.86
N THR A 124 -19.13 32.00 37.50
CA THR A 124 -20.20 32.40 38.43
C THR A 124 -21.13 31.21 38.69
N PHE A 125 -21.46 31.03 39.96
CA PHE A 125 -22.44 30.05 40.37
C PHE A 125 -23.65 30.76 40.98
N ASP A 126 -24.79 30.68 40.31
CA ASP A 126 -26.10 31.07 40.80
C ASP A 126 -26.71 29.88 41.59
N ARG A 127 -26.69 29.96 42.89
CA ARG A 127 -27.11 28.90 43.79
C ARG A 127 -28.64 28.73 43.79
N GLU A 128 -29.39 29.83 43.63
CA GLU A 128 -30.85 29.83 43.60
C GLU A 128 -31.37 29.04 42.38
N ASN A 129 -30.81 29.28 41.23
CA ASN A 129 -31.18 28.62 40.00
C ASN A 129 -30.36 27.33 39.74
N ASN A 130 -29.34 27.05 40.56
CA ASN A 130 -28.43 25.90 40.40
C ASN A 130 -27.66 25.92 39.05
N ILE A 131 -27.26 27.15 38.61
CA ILE A 131 -26.57 27.34 37.32
C ILE A 131 -25.14 27.81 37.58
N LEU A 132 -24.19 27.00 37.09
CA LEU A 132 -22.78 27.36 36.97
C LEU A 132 -22.52 27.86 35.55
N PHE A 133 -21.97 29.06 35.37
CA PHE A 133 -21.75 29.61 34.06
C PHE A 133 -20.49 30.44 33.97
N SER A 134 -19.96 30.55 32.76
CA SER A 134 -18.86 31.47 32.41
C SER A 134 -19.12 32.08 31.04
N GLU A 135 -18.86 33.39 30.95
CA GLU A 135 -18.87 34.13 29.67
C GLU A 135 -17.43 34.27 29.11
N THR A 136 -16.44 33.71 29.82
CA THR A 136 -15.02 33.67 29.40
C THR A 136 -14.60 32.23 29.04
N SER A 137 -13.47 32.11 28.32
CA SER A 137 -12.95 30.83 27.91
C SER A 137 -12.73 29.87 29.07
N SER A 138 -13.27 28.66 28.94
CA SER A 138 -13.24 27.65 30.00
C SER A 138 -12.88 26.28 29.42
N ILE A 139 -12.21 25.47 30.27
CA ILE A 139 -11.84 24.09 29.94
C ILE A 139 -12.66 23.15 30.82
N ILE A 140 -13.38 22.24 30.21
CA ILE A 140 -14.18 21.23 30.89
C ILE A 140 -13.59 19.86 30.58
N MET A 141 -13.28 19.06 31.58
CA MET A 141 -12.78 17.68 31.45
C MET A 141 -13.72 16.71 32.13
N ASP A 142 -14.10 15.66 31.42
CA ASP A 142 -14.97 14.61 31.96
C ASP A 142 -14.17 13.39 32.50
N LYS A 143 -14.89 12.43 33.09
CA LYS A 143 -14.29 11.17 33.61
C LYS A 143 -13.59 10.32 32.55
N ASN A 144 -13.92 10.52 31.28
CA ASN A 144 -13.34 9.78 30.15
C ASN A 144 -12.15 10.52 29.54
N GLN A 145 -11.68 11.60 30.18
CA GLN A 145 -10.62 12.49 29.70
C GLN A 145 -10.95 13.24 28.39
N ASN A 146 -12.23 13.33 28.01
CA ASN A 146 -12.63 14.22 26.93
C ASN A 146 -12.42 15.65 27.40
N LYS A 147 -11.77 16.46 26.56
CA LYS A 147 -11.46 17.86 26.85
C LYS A 147 -12.32 18.77 25.98
N ILE A 148 -13.06 19.69 26.60
CA ILE A 148 -13.89 20.68 25.91
C ILE A 148 -13.34 22.06 26.24
N ASN A 149 -12.86 22.79 25.26
CA ASN A 149 -12.54 24.20 25.36
C ASN A 149 -13.74 24.96 24.81
N SER A 150 -14.38 25.76 25.64
CA SER A 150 -15.59 26.53 25.27
C SER A 150 -15.35 28.01 25.52
N LYS A 151 -15.86 28.89 24.66
CA LYS A 151 -15.83 30.33 24.85
C LYS A 151 -16.75 30.77 25.97
N SER A 152 -17.92 30.13 26.07
CA SER A 152 -18.84 30.31 27.19
C SER A 152 -19.62 29.02 27.46
N PHE A 153 -20.07 28.85 28.70
CA PHE A 153 -20.91 27.71 29.05
C PHE A 153 -21.94 28.05 30.12
N LYS A 154 -23.01 27.23 30.17
CA LYS A 154 -24.00 27.19 31.24
C LYS A 154 -24.22 25.73 31.67
N TYR A 155 -23.97 25.43 32.93
CA TYR A 155 -24.14 24.09 33.51
C TYR A 155 -25.20 24.13 34.58
N LYS A 156 -26.31 23.41 34.36
CA LYS A 156 -27.33 23.19 35.38
C LYS A 156 -26.93 21.99 36.23
N THR A 157 -26.52 22.25 37.47
CA THR A 157 -25.93 21.26 38.38
C THR A 157 -26.92 20.20 38.84
N ASN A 158 -28.23 20.55 39.00
CA ASN A 158 -29.33 19.68 39.37
C ASN A 158 -29.80 18.80 38.18
N GLU A 159 -29.90 19.34 36.97
CA GLU A 159 -30.34 18.65 35.76
C GLU A 159 -29.15 17.94 35.07
N LYS A 160 -27.94 18.30 35.49
CA LYS A 160 -26.70 17.69 34.97
C LYS A 160 -26.49 17.86 33.46
N ASN A 161 -26.91 18.99 32.91
CA ASN A 161 -26.76 19.32 31.52
C ASN A 161 -25.91 20.59 31.31
N PHE A 162 -25.17 20.58 30.20
CA PHE A 162 -24.40 21.70 29.71
C PHE A 162 -25.02 22.32 28.47
N ARG A 163 -24.94 23.64 28.36
CA ARG A 163 -24.99 24.37 27.10
C ARG A 163 -23.63 25.01 26.88
N ILE A 164 -23.01 24.75 25.78
CA ILE A 164 -21.69 25.28 25.41
C ILE A 164 -21.78 26.01 24.09
N PHE A 165 -20.95 27.04 23.95
CA PHE A 165 -20.92 27.88 22.75
C PHE A 165 -19.50 28.05 22.27
N GLU A 166 -19.29 28.04 20.94
CA GLU A 166 -18.02 28.12 20.27
C GLU A 166 -16.99 27.19 20.93
N ALA A 167 -17.28 25.88 20.86
CA ALA A 167 -16.53 24.87 21.59
C ALA A 167 -15.65 24.01 20.68
N LEU A 168 -14.45 23.69 21.16
CA LEU A 168 -13.56 22.67 20.60
C LEU A 168 -13.47 21.49 21.57
N LEU A 169 -14.05 20.35 21.17
CA LEU A 169 -14.02 19.12 21.93
C LEU A 169 -12.96 18.19 21.34
N GLN A 170 -12.16 17.56 22.17
CA GLN A 170 -11.23 16.51 21.79
C GLN A 170 -11.59 15.22 22.55
N ASP A 171 -11.81 14.11 21.80
CA ASP A 171 -12.09 12.80 22.35
C ASP A 171 -10.80 11.99 22.64
N ASN A 172 -10.95 10.83 23.28
CA ASN A 172 -9.86 9.91 23.60
C ASN A 172 -9.11 9.38 22.37
N ASN A 173 -9.77 9.38 21.21
CA ASN A 173 -9.18 8.93 19.94
C ASN A 173 -8.45 10.07 19.23
N LYS A 174 -8.34 11.25 19.87
CA LYS A 174 -7.76 12.49 19.32
C LYS A 174 -8.55 13.06 18.12
N ASN A 175 -9.83 12.67 17.96
CA ASN A 175 -10.71 13.39 17.05
C ASN A 175 -11.05 14.75 17.65
N THR A 176 -11.15 15.78 16.81
CA THR A 176 -11.54 17.11 17.26
C THR A 176 -12.89 17.51 16.66
N PHE A 177 -13.73 18.12 17.48
CA PHE A 177 -15.08 18.56 17.12
C PHE A 177 -15.15 20.06 17.36
N GLU A 178 -15.32 20.83 16.32
CA GLU A 178 -15.59 22.27 16.37
C GLU A 178 -17.11 22.44 16.31
N ILE A 179 -17.72 23.06 17.30
CA ILE A 179 -19.18 23.13 17.46
C ILE A 179 -19.56 24.57 17.80
N GLU A 180 -20.48 25.15 17.05
CA GLU A 180 -20.96 26.51 17.31
C GLU A 180 -21.79 26.58 18.58
N SER A 181 -22.74 25.65 18.75
CA SER A 181 -23.51 25.50 19.99
C SER A 181 -23.84 24.04 20.24
N ALA A 182 -23.78 23.60 21.51
CA ALA A 182 -24.21 22.24 21.88
C ALA A 182 -24.91 22.20 23.24
N TYR A 183 -25.83 21.24 23.33
CA TYR A 183 -26.44 20.76 24.55
C TYR A 183 -25.89 19.35 24.86
N ILE A 184 -25.38 19.17 26.08
CA ILE A 184 -24.83 17.91 26.56
C ILE A 184 -25.54 17.49 27.84
N ASP A 185 -26.19 16.34 27.81
CA ASP A 185 -26.73 15.69 28.98
C ASP A 185 -25.71 14.64 29.47
N THR A 186 -25.13 14.91 30.63
CA THR A 186 -24.07 14.05 31.20
C THR A 186 -24.63 12.80 31.88
N GLN A 187 -25.94 12.70 32.12
CA GLN A 187 -26.61 11.50 32.64
C GLN A 187 -26.87 10.47 31.56
N SER A 188 -27.48 10.90 30.47
CA SER A 188 -27.88 10.05 29.36
C SER A 188 -26.75 9.90 28.31
N ASN A 189 -25.65 10.63 28.44
CA ASN A 189 -24.58 10.75 27.43
C ASN A 189 -25.09 11.17 26.03
N ILE A 190 -26.02 12.13 26.02
CA ILE A 190 -26.55 12.70 24.78
C ILE A 190 -25.87 14.05 24.51
N LEU A 191 -25.34 14.22 23.29
CA LEU A 191 -24.88 15.49 22.75
C LEU A 191 -25.73 15.85 21.55
N ILE A 192 -26.27 17.07 21.54
CA ILE A 192 -26.98 17.66 20.40
C ILE A 192 -26.29 18.99 20.11
N GLY A 193 -25.83 19.21 18.88
CA GLY A 193 -25.15 20.44 18.50
C GLY A 193 -25.50 20.91 17.09
N GLU A 194 -25.12 22.13 16.79
CA GLU A 194 -25.34 22.80 15.51
C GLU A 194 -24.03 23.29 14.92
N ASN A 195 -23.95 23.34 13.58
CA ASN A 195 -22.78 23.78 12.79
C ASN A 195 -21.47 23.12 13.23
N ILE A 196 -21.41 21.78 13.01
CA ILE A 196 -20.29 20.99 13.46
C ILE A 196 -19.27 20.72 12.34
N ILE A 197 -17.99 20.78 12.72
CA ILE A 197 -16.87 20.24 11.94
C ILE A 197 -16.15 19.21 12.80
N VAL A 198 -16.07 17.98 12.31
CA VAL A 198 -15.34 16.88 12.95
C VAL A 198 -14.10 16.58 12.15
N ASN A 199 -12.92 16.78 12.74
CA ASN A 199 -11.66 16.33 12.16
C ASN A 199 -11.29 14.99 12.79
N LEU A 200 -11.25 13.95 11.96
CA LEU A 200 -10.89 12.60 12.41
C LEU A 200 -9.38 12.45 12.51
N ASN A 201 -8.94 11.63 13.45
CA ASN A 201 -7.52 11.34 13.61
C ASN A 201 -6.94 10.68 12.36
N ASN A 202 -5.90 11.27 11.78
CA ASN A 202 -5.31 10.85 10.51
C ASN A 202 -4.36 9.64 10.61
N VAL A 203 -4.07 9.12 11.80
CA VAL A 203 -3.16 7.98 12.00
C VAL A 203 -3.56 6.74 11.20
N TYR A 204 -4.86 6.57 10.93
CA TYR A 204 -5.42 5.44 10.19
C TYR A 204 -5.57 5.70 8.69
N PHE A 205 -5.25 6.89 8.21
CA PHE A 205 -5.34 7.29 6.81
C PHE A 205 -3.96 7.33 6.16
N LYS A 206 -3.91 7.52 4.84
CA LYS A 206 -2.64 7.77 4.17
C LYS A 206 -2.00 9.05 4.70
N GLN A 207 -0.69 9.05 4.77
CA GLN A 207 0.10 10.25 5.02
C GLN A 207 -0.37 11.39 4.10
N ASN A 208 -0.74 12.53 4.64
CA ASN A 208 -1.31 13.70 3.98
C ASN A 208 -2.84 13.70 3.73
N ASN A 209 -3.61 12.71 4.17
CA ASN A 209 -5.06 12.83 4.19
C ASN A 209 -5.54 13.52 5.47
N GLU A 210 -6.57 14.34 5.36
CA GLU A 210 -7.20 15.09 6.44
C GLU A 210 -8.71 14.80 6.46
N PRO A 211 -9.11 13.63 6.98
CA PRO A 211 -10.51 13.21 6.97
C PRO A 211 -11.36 14.09 7.88
N ARG A 212 -12.44 14.61 7.34
CA ARG A 212 -13.34 15.51 8.06
C ARG A 212 -14.78 15.35 7.65
N LEU A 213 -15.66 15.61 8.62
CA LEU A 213 -17.08 15.67 8.48
C LEU A 213 -17.56 17.09 8.79
N LYS A 214 -18.47 17.62 8.02
CA LYS A 214 -19.17 18.86 8.29
C LYS A 214 -20.67 18.59 8.30
N GLY A 215 -21.43 19.20 9.18
CA GLY A 215 -22.87 19.05 9.21
C GLY A 215 -23.61 20.17 9.90
N GLU A 216 -24.91 20.31 9.59
CA GLU A 216 -25.76 21.36 10.17
C GLU A 216 -26.14 21.02 11.61
N LYS A 217 -26.48 19.73 11.87
CA LYS A 217 -26.85 19.24 13.19
C LYS A 217 -26.18 17.93 13.50
N ILE A 218 -25.76 17.77 14.75
CA ILE A 218 -25.24 16.51 15.29
C ILE A 218 -26.09 16.01 16.42
N LYS A 219 -26.30 14.69 16.48
CA LYS A 219 -26.81 13.99 17.66
C LYS A 219 -25.91 12.82 17.95
N HIS A 220 -25.29 12.81 19.11
CA HIS A 220 -24.51 11.67 19.59
C HIS A 220 -25.22 11.06 20.80
N SER A 221 -25.43 9.75 20.77
CA SER A 221 -26.02 9.00 21.88
C SER A 221 -25.39 7.60 21.93
N ASN A 222 -24.84 7.22 23.06
CA ASN A 222 -24.10 5.97 23.26
C ASN A 222 -22.99 5.80 22.23
N ASN A 223 -23.14 4.86 21.28
CA ASN A 223 -22.16 4.53 20.24
C ASN A 223 -22.58 4.99 18.83
N ILE A 224 -23.63 5.83 18.75
CA ILE A 224 -24.19 6.28 17.47
C ILE A 224 -24.09 7.80 17.39
N THR A 225 -23.44 8.28 16.32
CA THR A 225 -23.39 9.70 15.96
C THR A 225 -24.16 9.89 14.66
N GLU A 226 -25.16 10.76 14.68
CA GLU A 226 -25.95 11.14 13.52
C GLU A 226 -25.67 12.59 13.16
N ILE A 227 -25.40 12.86 11.89
CA ILE A 227 -25.13 14.18 11.35
C ILE A 227 -26.13 14.44 10.21
N SER A 228 -26.89 15.51 10.33
CA SER A 228 -27.85 15.93 9.31
C SER A 228 -27.20 16.88 8.31
N LYS A 229 -27.55 16.79 7.02
CA LYS A 229 -26.95 17.51 5.90
C LYS A 229 -25.40 17.44 5.96
N GLY A 230 -24.94 16.19 6.06
CA GLY A 230 -23.53 15.90 6.31
C GLY A 230 -22.70 15.87 5.04
N ILE A 231 -21.48 16.39 5.11
CA ILE A 231 -20.47 16.31 4.06
C ILE A 231 -19.25 15.61 4.63
N PHE A 232 -18.75 14.60 3.93
CA PHE A 232 -17.53 13.89 4.29
C PHE A 232 -16.51 14.00 3.16
N THR A 233 -15.26 14.26 3.52
CA THR A 233 -14.10 14.14 2.62
C THR A 233 -12.86 13.70 3.40
N ALA A 234 -11.92 13.05 2.72
CA ALA A 234 -10.60 12.74 3.29
C ALA A 234 -9.46 13.55 2.62
N CYS A 235 -9.79 14.43 1.71
CA CYS A 235 -8.81 15.25 1.00
C CYS A 235 -8.12 16.24 1.94
N LYS A 236 -6.87 16.59 1.63
CA LYS A 236 -6.13 17.61 2.34
C LYS A 236 -6.90 18.93 2.37
N LYS A 237 -6.84 19.66 3.48
CA LYS A 237 -7.46 20.97 3.63
C LYS A 237 -6.65 21.99 2.82
N THR A 238 -7.19 22.42 1.70
CA THR A 238 -6.62 23.44 0.81
C THR A 238 -7.63 24.57 0.64
N ASP A 239 -7.18 25.73 0.16
CA ASP A 239 -8.08 26.82 -0.20
C ASP A 239 -8.92 26.40 -1.40
N GLY A 240 -10.21 26.19 -1.20
CA GLY A 240 -11.18 25.77 -2.21
C GLY A 240 -11.94 24.49 -1.88
N CYS A 241 -12.75 24.01 -2.84
CA CYS A 241 -13.52 22.79 -2.68
C CYS A 241 -12.62 21.54 -2.75
N PRO A 242 -12.93 20.50 -1.96
CA PRO A 242 -12.17 19.26 -2.01
C PRO A 242 -12.36 18.57 -3.37
N PRO A 243 -11.34 17.88 -3.89
CA PRO A 243 -11.45 17.12 -5.14
C PRO A 243 -12.60 16.12 -5.17
N TRP A 244 -12.95 15.54 -4.02
CA TRP A 244 -14.17 14.77 -3.87
C TRP A 244 -14.78 14.94 -2.49
N GLN A 245 -16.10 14.80 -2.44
CA GLN A 245 -16.85 14.74 -1.19
C GLN A 245 -18.11 13.90 -1.34
N LEU A 246 -18.58 13.36 -0.21
CA LEU A 246 -19.88 12.71 -0.07
C LEU A 246 -20.81 13.67 0.63
N SER A 247 -21.83 14.18 -0.07
CA SER A 247 -22.85 15.05 0.48
C SER A 247 -24.11 14.23 0.70
N ALA A 248 -24.56 14.09 1.95
CA ALA A 248 -25.66 13.23 2.33
C ALA A 248 -26.71 13.98 3.16
N LYS A 249 -27.96 13.57 3.04
CA LYS A 249 -29.05 14.06 3.90
C LYS A 249 -28.80 13.68 5.36
N LYS A 250 -28.28 12.48 5.59
CA LYS A 250 -27.93 11.98 6.92
C LYS A 250 -26.68 11.11 6.85
N ILE A 251 -25.75 11.34 7.79
CA ILE A 251 -24.59 10.46 8.02
C ILE A 251 -24.74 9.83 9.41
N THR A 252 -24.61 8.52 9.50
CA THR A 252 -24.67 7.77 10.74
C THR A 252 -23.36 7.02 10.97
N HIS A 253 -22.62 7.39 12.00
CA HIS A 253 -21.43 6.66 12.46
C HIS A 253 -21.79 5.77 13.64
N ASN A 254 -21.58 4.46 13.49
CA ASN A 254 -21.74 3.48 14.55
C ASN A 254 -20.38 2.98 15.00
N SER A 255 -19.87 3.48 16.11
CA SER A 255 -18.54 3.15 16.63
C SER A 255 -18.40 1.69 17.10
N LYS A 256 -19.49 1.04 17.54
CA LYS A 256 -19.50 -0.38 17.90
C LYS A 256 -19.41 -1.29 16.69
N LYS A 257 -20.13 -0.99 15.61
CA LYS A 257 -20.08 -1.73 14.34
C LYS A 257 -18.94 -1.26 13.45
N LYS A 258 -18.28 -0.17 13.82
CA LYS A 258 -17.22 0.48 13.04
C LYS A 258 -17.62 0.76 11.60
N THR A 259 -18.81 1.34 11.40
CA THR A 259 -19.36 1.67 10.08
C THR A 259 -19.83 3.12 10.02
N ILE A 260 -19.64 3.75 8.88
CA ILE A 260 -20.24 5.04 8.53
C ILE A 260 -21.21 4.80 7.39
N THR A 261 -22.48 5.13 7.62
CA THR A 261 -23.58 4.97 6.67
C THR A 261 -24.09 6.33 6.23
N TYR A 262 -24.41 6.47 4.97
CA TYR A 262 -24.94 7.68 4.34
C TYR A 262 -26.31 7.36 3.75
N ASP A 263 -27.28 8.17 4.05
CA ASP A 263 -28.62 8.10 3.45
C ASP A 263 -28.79 9.28 2.48
N ASP A 264 -29.32 9.04 1.28
CA ASP A 264 -29.50 10.01 0.19
C ASP A 264 -28.20 10.77 -0.10
N VAL A 265 -27.20 10.08 -0.62
CA VAL A 265 -25.86 10.62 -0.79
C VAL A 265 -25.48 10.87 -2.26
N TRP A 266 -24.88 12.00 -2.50
CA TRP A 266 -24.23 12.35 -3.76
C TRP A 266 -22.70 12.28 -3.60
N LEU A 267 -22.04 11.54 -4.47
CA LEU A 267 -20.62 11.70 -4.71
C LEU A 267 -20.45 12.95 -5.59
N GLN A 268 -19.72 13.91 -5.06
CA GLN A 268 -19.38 15.16 -5.75
C GLN A 268 -17.89 15.19 -6.06
N ILE A 269 -17.54 15.62 -7.27
CA ILE A 269 -16.19 15.89 -7.73
C ILE A 269 -16.10 17.39 -7.99
N TYR A 270 -15.28 18.12 -7.23
CA TYR A 270 -15.22 19.60 -7.28
C TYR A 270 -16.61 20.23 -7.20
N ASP A 271 -17.41 19.82 -6.21
CA ASP A 271 -18.79 20.24 -5.94
C ASP A 271 -19.82 19.85 -7.02
N ILE A 272 -19.41 19.22 -8.12
CA ILE A 272 -20.32 18.75 -9.17
C ILE A 272 -20.85 17.36 -8.76
N PRO A 273 -22.16 17.15 -8.63
CA PRO A 273 -22.75 15.85 -8.31
C PRO A 273 -22.59 14.89 -9.52
N VAL A 274 -21.90 13.77 -9.30
CA VAL A 274 -21.56 12.81 -10.35
C VAL A 274 -22.36 11.51 -10.20
N VAL A 275 -22.48 10.98 -8.98
CA VAL A 275 -23.15 9.70 -8.73
C VAL A 275 -24.05 9.83 -7.50
N TYR A 276 -25.30 9.37 -7.63
CA TYR A 276 -26.27 9.29 -6.53
C TYR A 276 -26.36 7.86 -6.00
N PHE A 277 -26.39 7.72 -4.67
CA PHE A 277 -26.68 6.48 -3.99
C PHE A 277 -27.82 6.72 -2.98
N PRO A 278 -28.92 5.95 -3.04
CA PRO A 278 -29.96 6.02 -2.01
C PRO A 278 -29.43 5.70 -0.62
N LYS A 279 -28.49 4.76 -0.57
CA LYS A 279 -27.76 4.37 0.64
C LYS A 279 -26.35 3.95 0.28
N PHE A 280 -25.38 4.48 0.99
CA PHE A 280 -23.97 4.13 0.87
C PHE A 280 -23.37 3.86 2.24
N PHE A 281 -22.41 3.00 2.35
CA PHE A 281 -21.67 2.79 3.59
C PHE A 281 -20.22 2.45 3.30
N HIS A 282 -19.37 2.80 4.24
CA HIS A 282 -17.98 2.39 4.26
C HIS A 282 -17.51 2.11 5.70
N PRO A 283 -16.39 1.41 5.87
CA PRO A 283 -15.82 1.18 7.19
C PRO A 283 -15.38 2.47 7.85
N ASP A 284 -15.46 2.46 9.19
CA ASP A 284 -14.72 3.42 9.99
C ASP A 284 -13.21 3.31 9.67
N PRO A 285 -12.47 4.42 9.60
CA PRO A 285 -11.05 4.44 9.26
C PRO A 285 -10.16 3.56 10.14
N THR A 286 -10.59 3.23 11.35
CA THR A 286 -9.86 2.34 12.27
C THR A 286 -9.89 0.86 11.85
N VAL A 287 -10.72 0.52 10.85
CA VAL A 287 -10.88 -0.87 10.37
C VAL A 287 -9.94 -1.13 9.20
N LYS A 288 -9.03 -2.07 9.37
CA LYS A 288 -8.08 -2.46 8.32
C LYS A 288 -8.76 -3.15 7.12
N ARG A 289 -9.86 -3.90 7.35
CA ARG A 289 -10.58 -4.66 6.32
C ARG A 289 -12.08 -4.69 6.64
N GLN A 290 -12.93 -4.30 5.70
CA GLN A 290 -14.38 -4.39 5.84
C GLN A 290 -15.05 -4.67 4.50
N SER A 291 -16.17 -5.40 4.56
CA SER A 291 -17.03 -5.69 3.42
C SER A 291 -17.68 -4.42 2.86
N GLY A 292 -17.76 -4.30 1.54
CA GLY A 292 -18.39 -3.17 0.87
C GLY A 292 -18.23 -3.21 -0.63
N PHE A 293 -18.96 -2.35 -1.32
CA PHE A 293 -18.80 -2.16 -2.76
C PHE A 293 -17.47 -1.49 -3.08
N LEU A 294 -16.83 -1.94 -4.15
CA LEU A 294 -15.64 -1.35 -4.72
C LEU A 294 -16.04 -0.34 -5.80
N MET A 295 -15.04 0.42 -6.27
CA MET A 295 -15.28 1.43 -7.30
C MET A 295 -15.81 0.79 -8.58
N PRO A 296 -16.86 1.37 -9.17
CA PRO A 296 -17.41 0.88 -10.43
C PRO A 296 -16.43 1.09 -11.58
N THR A 297 -16.47 0.17 -12.54
CA THR A 297 -15.70 0.24 -13.79
C THR A 297 -16.66 0.29 -14.95
N PHE A 298 -16.44 1.23 -15.86
CA PHE A 298 -17.17 1.34 -17.12
C PHE A 298 -16.18 1.20 -18.27
N LYS A 299 -16.52 0.38 -19.25
CA LYS A 299 -15.78 0.22 -20.50
C LYS A 299 -16.73 0.38 -21.67
N ASN A 300 -16.42 1.32 -22.57
CA ASN A 300 -17.10 1.44 -23.83
C ASN A 300 -16.23 0.87 -24.95
N SER A 301 -16.76 -0.08 -25.70
CA SER A 301 -16.09 -0.68 -26.87
C SER A 301 -17.09 -0.94 -27.97
N PRO A 302 -17.06 -0.20 -29.09
CA PRO A 302 -18.02 -0.37 -30.19
C PRO A 302 -17.99 -1.78 -30.79
N ASN A 303 -16.83 -2.43 -30.82
CA ASN A 303 -16.65 -3.75 -31.43
C ASN A 303 -16.66 -4.91 -30.42
N ASN A 304 -16.44 -4.62 -29.14
CA ASN A 304 -16.37 -5.61 -28.05
C ASN A 304 -17.17 -5.12 -26.85
N ASN A 305 -18.42 -5.45 -26.83
CA ASN A 305 -19.33 -5.43 -25.69
C ASN A 305 -19.02 -4.38 -24.59
N THR A 306 -19.68 -3.26 -24.66
CA THR A 306 -19.67 -2.26 -23.58
C THR A 306 -20.19 -2.89 -22.30
N PHE A 307 -19.50 -2.70 -21.17
CA PHE A 307 -19.96 -3.23 -19.90
C PHE A 307 -19.83 -2.24 -18.75
N PHE A 308 -20.61 -2.50 -17.73
CA PHE A 308 -20.57 -1.86 -16.42
C PHE A 308 -20.37 -2.91 -15.34
N SER A 309 -19.51 -2.63 -14.36
CA SER A 309 -19.20 -3.53 -13.24
C SER A 309 -19.11 -2.77 -11.94
N ILE A 310 -19.77 -3.30 -10.90
CA ILE A 310 -19.60 -2.84 -9.50
C ILE A 310 -19.19 -4.04 -8.68
N PRO A 311 -17.89 -4.21 -8.37
CA PRO A 311 -17.45 -5.32 -7.54
C PRO A 311 -17.88 -5.13 -6.08
N TYR A 312 -18.13 -6.26 -5.41
CA TYR A 312 -18.42 -6.32 -3.98
C TYR A 312 -17.35 -7.13 -3.27
N TYR A 313 -16.67 -6.51 -2.32
CA TYR A 313 -15.67 -7.14 -1.46
C TYR A 313 -16.31 -7.60 -0.15
N LYS A 314 -16.11 -8.84 0.25
CA LYS A 314 -16.64 -9.44 1.47
C LYS A 314 -15.52 -10.02 2.33
N VAL A 315 -15.39 -9.51 3.55
CA VAL A 315 -14.56 -10.11 4.59
C VAL A 315 -15.32 -11.30 5.17
N LEU A 316 -14.76 -12.51 5.04
CA LEU A 316 -15.34 -13.74 5.57
C LEU A 316 -14.81 -14.03 6.98
N SER A 317 -13.52 -13.77 7.22
CA SER A 317 -12.84 -13.86 8.50
C SER A 317 -11.61 -12.94 8.52
N GLU A 318 -10.86 -12.90 9.62
CA GLU A 318 -9.64 -12.09 9.73
C GLU A 318 -8.60 -12.43 8.65
N ASN A 319 -8.58 -13.67 8.20
CA ASN A 319 -7.61 -14.19 7.24
C ASN A 319 -8.22 -14.61 5.90
N LYS A 320 -9.52 -14.36 5.66
CA LYS A 320 -10.22 -14.82 4.46
C LYS A 320 -11.14 -13.74 3.90
N ASP A 321 -11.12 -13.55 2.60
CA ASP A 321 -11.99 -12.62 1.88
C ASP A 321 -12.43 -13.13 0.51
N LEU A 322 -13.48 -12.52 0.01
CA LEU A 322 -14.11 -12.81 -1.27
C LEU A 322 -14.33 -11.50 -2.01
N THR A 323 -13.98 -11.43 -3.27
CA THR A 323 -14.38 -10.35 -4.18
C THR A 323 -15.31 -10.92 -5.24
N PHE A 324 -16.50 -10.35 -5.35
CA PHE A 324 -17.49 -10.71 -6.35
C PHE A 324 -17.61 -9.56 -7.36
N SER A 325 -17.31 -9.82 -8.62
CA SER A 325 -17.19 -8.81 -9.68
C SER A 325 -18.12 -9.12 -10.85
N PRO A 326 -19.38 -8.68 -10.78
CA PRO A 326 -20.32 -8.82 -11.91
C PRO A 326 -19.99 -7.82 -13.00
N ARG A 327 -20.05 -8.23 -14.28
CA ARG A 327 -19.97 -7.38 -15.46
C ARG A 327 -21.26 -7.53 -16.26
N LEU A 328 -22.01 -6.45 -16.35
CA LEU A 328 -23.23 -6.36 -17.14
C LEU A 328 -22.88 -5.79 -18.51
N TYR A 329 -23.04 -6.57 -19.54
CA TYR A 329 -22.75 -6.16 -20.91
C TYR A 329 -24.02 -5.62 -21.60
N THR A 330 -23.85 -4.69 -22.53
CA THR A 330 -24.96 -4.08 -23.29
C THR A 330 -25.64 -5.03 -24.27
N ASN A 331 -25.03 -6.17 -24.57
CA ASN A 331 -25.57 -7.22 -25.43
C ASN A 331 -26.29 -8.33 -24.65
N ASP A 332 -26.76 -8.06 -23.45
CA ASP A 332 -27.48 -8.98 -22.56
C ASP A 332 -26.62 -10.18 -22.07
N GLN A 333 -25.30 -10.06 -22.08
CA GLN A 333 -24.40 -11.01 -21.45
C GLN A 333 -24.14 -10.59 -20.00
N LEU A 334 -23.97 -11.60 -19.14
CA LEU A 334 -23.56 -11.42 -17.75
C LEU A 334 -22.31 -12.24 -17.47
N LEU A 335 -21.22 -11.59 -17.09
CA LEU A 335 -20.04 -12.26 -16.59
C LEU A 335 -19.93 -12.05 -15.07
N ILE A 336 -19.74 -13.11 -14.34
CA ILE A 336 -19.51 -13.08 -12.90
C ILE A 336 -18.11 -13.62 -12.63
N GLN A 337 -17.23 -12.79 -12.10
CA GLN A 337 -15.92 -13.21 -11.63
C GLN A 337 -15.88 -13.17 -10.11
N THR A 338 -15.29 -14.19 -9.50
CA THR A 338 -15.21 -14.36 -8.06
C THR A 338 -13.77 -14.69 -7.67
N GLU A 339 -13.16 -13.88 -6.82
CA GLU A 339 -11.84 -14.09 -6.26
C GLU A 339 -11.94 -14.37 -4.77
N LEU A 340 -11.49 -15.55 -4.33
CA LEU A 340 -11.42 -15.96 -2.93
C LEU A 340 -9.97 -16.04 -2.49
N ARG A 341 -9.61 -15.35 -1.40
CA ARG A 341 -8.26 -15.37 -0.83
C ARG A 341 -8.29 -15.81 0.62
N GLU A 342 -7.36 -16.66 0.96
CA GLU A 342 -7.16 -17.14 2.33
C GLU A 342 -5.67 -17.10 2.68
N ALA A 343 -5.33 -16.43 3.79
CA ALA A 343 -4.01 -16.46 4.39
C ALA A 343 -4.03 -17.40 5.59
N LYS A 344 -3.04 -18.28 5.69
CA LYS A 344 -2.82 -19.16 6.84
C LYS A 344 -1.45 -18.85 7.44
N LYS A 345 -1.19 -19.36 8.63
CA LYS A 345 0.11 -19.18 9.30
C LYS A 345 1.27 -19.75 8.46
N ASP A 346 1.00 -20.83 7.74
CA ASP A 346 1.93 -21.57 6.91
C ASP A 346 1.86 -21.22 5.41
N GLY A 347 1.05 -20.22 5.01
CA GLY A 347 0.97 -19.84 3.60
C GLY A 347 -0.34 -19.19 3.17
N LYS A 348 -0.65 -19.27 1.90
CA LYS A 348 -1.82 -18.64 1.28
C LYS A 348 -2.46 -19.48 0.19
N ASN A 349 -3.77 -19.25 -0.04
CA ASN A 349 -4.47 -19.75 -1.24
C ASN A 349 -5.19 -18.58 -1.91
N ILE A 350 -5.28 -18.68 -3.22
CA ILE A 350 -6.10 -17.79 -4.04
C ILE A 350 -6.89 -18.69 -5.00
N THR A 351 -8.20 -18.44 -5.09
CA THR A 351 -9.07 -19.04 -6.10
C THR A 351 -9.68 -17.90 -6.89
N ASP A 352 -9.57 -17.94 -8.21
CA ASP A 352 -10.22 -17.00 -9.12
C ASP A 352 -11.04 -17.79 -10.13
N ALA A 353 -12.33 -17.53 -10.20
CA ALA A 353 -13.24 -18.23 -11.09
C ALA A 353 -14.20 -17.26 -11.74
N SER A 354 -14.56 -17.50 -12.98
CA SER A 354 -15.62 -16.75 -13.64
C SER A 354 -16.53 -17.61 -14.49
N VAL A 355 -17.75 -17.11 -14.66
CA VAL A 355 -18.75 -17.68 -15.58
C VAL A 355 -19.35 -16.54 -16.39
N LEU A 356 -19.38 -16.72 -17.70
CA LEU A 356 -20.07 -15.86 -18.66
C LEU A 356 -21.35 -16.57 -19.11
N PHE A 357 -22.48 -15.90 -18.96
CA PHE A 357 -23.78 -16.31 -19.48
C PHE A 357 -24.08 -15.53 -20.74
N ASP A 358 -24.24 -16.23 -21.85
CA ASP A 358 -24.59 -15.63 -23.16
C ASP A 358 -26.07 -15.81 -23.48
N LYS A 359 -26.63 -14.97 -24.34
CA LYS A 359 -28.00 -15.03 -24.89
C LYS A 359 -28.41 -16.41 -25.39
N ASN A 360 -27.45 -17.18 -25.95
CA ASN A 360 -27.66 -18.49 -26.55
C ASN A 360 -27.50 -19.67 -25.59
N ASN A 361 -27.53 -19.40 -24.26
CA ASN A 361 -27.30 -20.39 -23.21
C ASN A 361 -25.92 -21.11 -23.27
N LYS A 362 -24.97 -20.55 -24.02
CA LYS A 362 -23.59 -21.01 -23.93
C LYS A 362 -22.97 -20.43 -22.66
N THR A 363 -22.46 -21.30 -21.83
CA THR A 363 -21.67 -20.92 -20.65
C THR A 363 -20.21 -21.08 -20.96
N GLN A 364 -19.42 -20.03 -20.70
CA GLN A 364 -17.96 -20.05 -20.74
C GLN A 364 -17.43 -19.63 -19.39
N GLY A 365 -16.20 -20.03 -19.07
CA GLY A 365 -15.63 -19.65 -17.77
C GLY A 365 -14.18 -20.03 -17.61
N HIS A 366 -13.63 -19.64 -16.48
CA HIS A 366 -12.33 -20.10 -16.03
C HIS A 366 -12.37 -20.51 -14.55
N LEU A 367 -11.42 -21.36 -14.18
CA LEU A 367 -11.14 -21.72 -12.79
C LEU A 367 -9.64 -21.74 -12.60
N PHE A 368 -9.13 -20.84 -11.76
CA PHE A 368 -7.73 -20.75 -11.37
C PHE A 368 -7.61 -20.94 -9.86
N PHE A 369 -6.60 -21.69 -9.47
CA PHE A 369 -6.31 -21.94 -8.07
C PHE A 369 -4.81 -21.92 -7.83
N ASN A 370 -4.36 -21.17 -6.85
CA ASN A 370 -2.98 -21.12 -6.41
C ASN A 370 -2.89 -21.41 -4.91
N LEU A 371 -2.04 -22.37 -4.54
CA LEU A 371 -1.70 -22.72 -3.17
C LEU A 371 -0.20 -22.53 -2.98
N ASP A 372 0.19 -21.86 -1.92
CA ASP A 372 1.58 -21.70 -1.48
C ASP A 372 1.63 -22.04 0.01
N ARG A 373 2.38 -23.09 0.38
CA ARG A 373 2.51 -23.61 1.74
C ARG A 373 3.95 -23.76 2.15
N GLU A 374 4.31 -23.22 3.29
CA GLU A 374 5.54 -23.55 3.98
C GLU A 374 5.33 -24.88 4.73
N LEU A 375 6.22 -25.82 4.47
CA LEU A 375 6.25 -27.12 5.16
C LEU A 375 7.33 -27.03 6.23
N ASN A 376 7.09 -27.69 7.37
CA ASN A 376 8.11 -27.85 8.40
C ASN A 376 8.68 -29.27 8.25
N ILE A 377 9.67 -29.42 7.40
CA ILE A 377 10.37 -30.70 7.20
C ILE A 377 11.71 -30.60 7.90
N ASP A 378 11.96 -31.52 8.81
CA ASP A 378 13.24 -31.59 9.53
C ASP A 378 14.40 -31.71 8.55
N ASP A 379 15.57 -31.21 8.90
CA ASP A 379 16.78 -31.12 8.07
C ASP A 379 16.78 -30.09 6.93
N PHE A 380 15.66 -29.40 6.67
CA PHE A 380 15.59 -28.33 5.69
C PHE A 380 15.27 -26.97 6.34
N ASN A 381 16.10 -25.97 6.04
CA ASN A 381 15.90 -24.60 6.52
C ASN A 381 14.65 -23.96 5.92
N LYS A 382 14.29 -24.39 4.73
CA LYS A 382 13.10 -23.93 4.00
C LYS A 382 12.51 -25.09 3.20
N SER A 383 11.24 -25.31 3.40
CA SER A 383 10.47 -26.28 2.63
C SER A 383 9.14 -25.64 2.19
N ASN A 384 8.84 -25.72 0.92
CA ASN A 384 7.68 -25.04 0.34
C ASN A 384 7.02 -25.90 -0.71
N LEU A 385 5.69 -26.05 -0.61
CA LEU A 385 4.82 -26.71 -1.58
C LEU A 385 3.98 -25.65 -2.29
N LYS A 386 4.02 -25.65 -3.63
CA LYS A 386 3.19 -24.81 -4.47
C LYS A 386 2.34 -25.66 -5.41
N LEU A 387 1.07 -25.30 -5.51
CA LEU A 387 0.15 -25.86 -6.51
C LEU A 387 -0.42 -24.69 -7.31
N ASN A 388 -0.30 -24.76 -8.62
CA ASN A 388 -0.95 -23.87 -9.56
C ASN A 388 -1.87 -24.69 -10.45
N PHE A 389 -3.12 -24.27 -10.60
CA PHE A 389 -4.13 -24.90 -11.44
C PHE A 389 -4.83 -23.80 -12.25
N GLU A 390 -4.80 -23.94 -13.56
CA GLU A 390 -5.37 -22.97 -14.50
C GLU A 390 -6.16 -23.73 -15.57
N GLN A 391 -7.47 -23.42 -15.65
CA GLN A 391 -8.37 -24.04 -16.62
C GLN A 391 -9.31 -22.99 -17.23
N VAL A 392 -9.48 -23.03 -18.53
CA VAL A 392 -10.47 -22.24 -19.27
C VAL A 392 -11.40 -23.15 -20.08
N SER A 393 -12.62 -22.71 -20.31
CA SER A 393 -13.59 -23.44 -21.13
C SER A 393 -13.41 -23.21 -22.63
N ASP A 394 -12.74 -22.13 -23.01
CA ASP A 394 -12.50 -21.73 -24.39
C ASP A 394 -11.16 -20.99 -24.50
N ASP A 395 -10.42 -21.28 -25.57
CA ASP A 395 -9.05 -20.78 -25.76
C ASP A 395 -8.95 -19.27 -25.87
N THR A 396 -10.00 -18.58 -26.29
CA THR A 396 -10.03 -17.13 -26.46
C THR A 396 -10.71 -16.41 -25.31
N TYR A 397 -11.28 -17.14 -24.35
CA TYR A 397 -12.10 -16.63 -23.26
C TYR A 397 -11.45 -15.48 -22.47
N LEU A 398 -10.19 -15.64 -22.07
CA LEU A 398 -9.46 -14.64 -21.27
C LEU A 398 -9.27 -13.35 -22.06
N LYS A 399 -8.80 -13.46 -23.29
CA LYS A 399 -8.52 -12.33 -24.19
C LYS A 399 -9.79 -11.63 -24.64
N ALA A 400 -10.80 -12.38 -25.05
CA ALA A 400 -12.09 -11.84 -25.51
C ALA A 400 -12.76 -11.00 -24.42
N ASN A 401 -12.72 -11.46 -23.16
CA ASN A 401 -13.32 -10.77 -22.06
C ASN A 401 -12.35 -9.81 -21.32
N LYS A 402 -11.08 -9.73 -21.75
CA LYS A 402 -10.02 -8.95 -21.09
C LYS A 402 -10.02 -9.18 -19.57
N LEU A 403 -9.99 -10.46 -19.20
CA LEU A 403 -9.99 -10.88 -17.80
C LEU A 403 -8.60 -10.69 -17.20
N THR A 404 -8.58 -10.15 -15.99
CA THR A 404 -7.36 -10.05 -15.18
C THR A 404 -7.51 -10.95 -13.96
N SER A 405 -6.47 -11.69 -13.66
CA SER A 405 -6.40 -12.57 -12.49
C SER A 405 -5.10 -12.32 -11.71
N PRO A 406 -5.08 -12.44 -10.38
CA PRO A 406 -3.85 -12.38 -9.62
C PRO A 406 -2.98 -13.65 -9.75
N ILE A 407 -3.46 -14.68 -10.43
CA ILE A 407 -2.81 -16.00 -10.58
C ILE A 407 -2.08 -16.07 -11.90
N ILE A 408 -2.75 -15.74 -13.00
CA ILE A 408 -2.25 -15.89 -14.35
C ILE A 408 -1.22 -14.82 -14.72
N ASN A 409 -0.14 -15.23 -15.39
CA ASN A 409 0.90 -14.33 -15.89
C ASN A 409 0.79 -14.09 -17.41
N ASP A 410 0.31 -15.09 -18.16
CA ASP A 410 0.16 -15.05 -19.60
C ASP A 410 -1.22 -15.59 -19.99
N ASP A 411 -2.00 -14.80 -20.72
CA ASP A 411 -3.34 -15.14 -21.17
C ASP A 411 -3.37 -16.05 -22.43
N SER A 412 -2.20 -16.47 -22.92
CA SER A 412 -2.03 -17.40 -24.04
C SER A 412 -1.42 -18.77 -23.65
N LEU A 413 -0.92 -18.88 -22.42
CA LEU A 413 -0.28 -20.09 -21.89
C LEU A 413 -0.77 -20.35 -20.48
N LEU A 414 -1.47 -21.47 -20.26
CA LEU A 414 -1.88 -21.90 -18.94
C LEU A 414 -0.84 -22.84 -18.34
N GLU A 415 -0.53 -22.68 -17.06
CA GLU A 415 0.37 -23.53 -16.30
C GLU A 415 -0.38 -24.25 -15.18
N ASN A 416 -0.36 -25.60 -15.25
CA ASN A 416 -0.80 -26.44 -14.16
C ASN A 416 0.43 -27.11 -13.54
N SER A 417 0.75 -26.78 -12.29
CA SER A 417 2.00 -27.26 -11.69
C SER A 417 1.87 -27.61 -10.21
N LEU A 418 2.60 -28.65 -9.82
CA LEU A 418 2.86 -28.97 -8.42
C LEU A 418 4.38 -28.92 -8.20
N THR A 419 4.83 -28.02 -7.36
CA THR A 419 6.23 -27.76 -7.08
C THR A 419 6.54 -27.97 -5.60
N LEU A 420 7.53 -28.83 -5.30
CA LEU A 420 8.11 -29.00 -3.97
C LEU A 420 9.54 -28.44 -4.00
N ASN A 421 9.83 -27.47 -3.16
CA ASN A 421 11.16 -26.90 -2.97
C ASN A 421 11.64 -27.21 -1.55
N LEU A 422 12.82 -27.83 -1.45
CA LEU A 422 13.48 -28.15 -0.20
C LEU A 422 14.89 -27.54 -0.23
N THR A 423 15.21 -26.69 0.71
CA THR A 423 16.51 -25.99 0.78
C THR A 423 17.14 -26.17 2.14
N SER A 424 18.35 -26.67 2.15
CA SER A 424 19.23 -26.70 3.33
C SER A 424 20.55 -25.98 3.05
N ASN A 425 21.48 -25.94 4.00
CA ASN A 425 22.76 -25.28 3.83
C ASN A 425 23.62 -25.91 2.72
N GLN A 426 23.42 -27.20 2.43
CA GLN A 426 24.25 -27.95 1.49
C GLN A 426 23.45 -28.61 0.36
N LEU A 427 22.12 -28.64 0.45
CA LEU A 427 21.27 -29.40 -0.48
C LEU A 427 20.02 -28.60 -0.83
N ASP A 428 19.85 -28.38 -2.13
CA ASP A 428 18.62 -27.84 -2.72
C ASP A 428 17.99 -28.91 -3.60
N ILE A 429 16.70 -29.16 -3.37
CA ILE A 429 15.88 -30.09 -4.17
C ILE A 429 14.65 -29.33 -4.65
N LYS A 430 14.40 -29.39 -5.95
CA LYS A 430 13.18 -28.90 -6.55
C LYS A 430 12.55 -29.99 -7.37
N SER A 431 11.31 -30.37 -7.02
CA SER A 431 10.54 -31.38 -7.74
C SER A 431 9.28 -30.73 -8.31
N ASN A 432 9.07 -30.90 -9.60
CA ASN A 432 7.96 -30.31 -10.33
C ASN A 432 7.19 -31.38 -11.10
N LEU A 433 5.86 -31.22 -11.13
CA LEU A 433 4.97 -31.80 -12.12
C LEU A 433 4.33 -30.63 -12.84
N ILE A 434 4.53 -30.51 -14.15
CA ILE A 434 4.10 -29.34 -14.92
C ILE A 434 3.34 -29.78 -16.17
N MET A 435 2.18 -29.16 -16.39
CA MET A 435 1.44 -29.25 -17.63
C MET A 435 1.21 -27.82 -18.16
N TYR A 436 1.65 -27.58 -19.38
CA TYR A 436 1.33 -26.35 -20.10
C TYR A 436 0.22 -26.61 -21.12
N GLU A 437 -0.67 -25.60 -21.28
CA GLU A 437 -1.70 -25.57 -22.31
C GLU A 437 -1.56 -24.26 -23.11
N LYS A 438 -1.16 -24.38 -24.40
CA LYS A 438 -1.00 -23.27 -25.34
C LYS A 438 -2.34 -22.92 -25.98
N LEU A 439 -2.98 -21.81 -25.57
CA LEU A 439 -4.31 -21.42 -26.04
C LEU A 439 -4.33 -20.94 -27.49
N ASN A 440 -3.19 -20.62 -28.08
CA ASN A 440 -3.05 -20.22 -29.51
C ASN A 440 -2.76 -21.37 -30.47
N THR A 441 -2.65 -22.59 -29.98
CA THR A 441 -2.32 -23.80 -30.75
C THR A 441 -3.51 -24.74 -30.81
N LYS A 442 -3.67 -25.49 -31.91
CA LYS A 442 -4.74 -26.48 -32.12
C LYS A 442 -4.20 -27.90 -32.07
N GLY A 443 -5.07 -28.85 -31.71
CA GLY A 443 -4.75 -30.24 -31.70
C GLY A 443 -3.90 -30.67 -30.50
N ASN A 444 -3.16 -31.77 -30.65
CA ASN A 444 -2.38 -32.37 -29.56
C ASN A 444 -1.14 -31.52 -29.18
N ASP A 445 -0.66 -30.68 -30.08
CA ASP A 445 0.49 -29.79 -29.83
C ASP A 445 0.17 -28.65 -28.88
N LYS A 446 -1.10 -28.53 -28.49
CA LYS A 446 -1.61 -27.63 -27.47
C LYS A 446 -1.03 -27.95 -26.09
N TYR A 447 -0.77 -29.21 -25.81
CA TYR A 447 -0.38 -29.69 -24.48
C TYR A 447 1.08 -30.10 -24.42
N GLU A 448 1.72 -29.69 -23.32
CA GLU A 448 3.10 -30.03 -23.00
C GLU A 448 3.16 -30.52 -21.54
N TYR A 449 3.73 -31.68 -21.32
CA TYR A 449 3.80 -32.34 -20.02
C TYR A 449 5.23 -32.58 -19.60
N ILE A 450 5.62 -32.14 -18.40
CA ILE A 450 6.90 -32.42 -17.78
C ILE A 450 6.63 -33.12 -16.45
N PHE A 451 6.62 -34.43 -16.46
CA PHE A 451 6.22 -35.31 -15.35
C PHE A 451 7.20 -36.48 -15.11
N PRO A 452 8.03 -36.47 -14.05
CA PRO A 452 8.41 -35.31 -13.21
C PRO A 452 9.56 -34.49 -13.80
N LYS A 453 9.86 -33.34 -13.20
CA LYS A 453 11.16 -32.68 -13.28
C LYS A 453 11.77 -32.57 -11.88
N ILE A 454 12.94 -33.15 -11.66
CA ILE A 454 13.64 -33.16 -10.37
C ILE A 454 15.02 -32.53 -10.57
N GLU A 455 15.21 -31.37 -9.96
CA GLU A 455 16.48 -30.65 -9.92
C GLU A 455 17.08 -30.80 -8.51
N LEU A 456 18.32 -31.28 -8.44
CA LEU A 456 19.07 -31.44 -7.20
C LEU A 456 20.39 -30.70 -7.32
N THR A 457 20.68 -29.85 -6.36
CA THR A 457 22.00 -29.19 -6.23
C THR A 457 22.56 -29.48 -4.86
N LYS A 458 23.76 -30.07 -4.83
CA LYS A 458 24.50 -30.36 -3.61
C LYS A 458 25.85 -29.66 -3.58
N TYR A 459 26.07 -28.88 -2.55
CA TYR A 459 27.35 -28.24 -2.28
C TYR A 459 28.21 -29.20 -1.46
N LEU A 460 29.35 -29.59 -2.04
CA LEU A 460 30.23 -30.60 -1.47
C LEU A 460 31.32 -29.92 -0.63
N GLU A 461 31.63 -30.50 0.52
CA GLU A 461 32.78 -30.09 1.31
C GLU A 461 34.09 -30.34 0.52
N ASN A 462 34.88 -29.31 0.36
CA ASN A 462 36.15 -29.44 -0.32
C ASN A 462 37.23 -30.00 0.63
N LYS A 463 37.48 -31.30 0.55
CA LYS A 463 38.57 -32.00 1.29
C LYS A 463 39.84 -32.10 0.48
N THR A 464 39.93 -31.48 -0.71
CA THR A 464 41.10 -31.51 -1.59
C THR A 464 42.05 -30.35 -1.28
N LYS A 465 43.25 -30.42 -1.87
CA LYS A 465 44.20 -29.28 -1.85
C LYS A 465 43.87 -28.15 -2.81
N LEU A 466 42.79 -28.28 -3.59
CA LEU A 466 42.36 -27.27 -4.54
C LEU A 466 41.59 -26.17 -3.81
N ASP A 467 41.97 -24.91 -4.01
CA ASP A 467 41.29 -23.76 -3.40
C ASP A 467 40.08 -23.35 -4.23
N GLY A 468 38.94 -23.84 -3.85
CA GLY A 468 37.67 -23.63 -4.57
C GLY A 468 36.50 -24.44 -3.99
N ASN A 469 35.38 -24.43 -4.70
CA ASN A 469 34.15 -25.09 -4.28
C ASN A 469 33.70 -26.15 -5.31
N PHE A 470 33.21 -27.28 -4.79
CA PHE A 470 32.59 -28.33 -5.60
C PHE A 470 31.07 -28.25 -5.47
N ARG A 471 30.41 -28.44 -6.59
CA ARG A 471 28.95 -28.47 -6.68
C ARG A 471 28.52 -29.63 -7.59
N PHE A 472 27.60 -30.44 -7.08
CA PHE A 472 26.96 -31.50 -7.86
C PHE A 472 25.54 -31.04 -8.22
N ILE A 473 25.19 -31.09 -9.50
CA ILE A 473 23.85 -30.76 -10.00
C ILE A 473 23.34 -31.97 -10.77
N SER A 474 22.12 -32.39 -10.44
CA SER A 474 21.40 -33.42 -11.18
C SER A 474 20.05 -32.88 -11.63
N ASP A 475 19.78 -32.89 -12.93
CA ASP A 475 18.53 -32.49 -13.56
C ASP A 475 17.93 -33.70 -14.29
N ASN A 476 16.71 -34.07 -13.90
CA ASN A 476 16.03 -35.24 -14.36
C ASN A 476 14.60 -34.89 -14.76
N TYR A 477 14.21 -35.22 -15.99
CA TYR A 477 12.84 -34.96 -16.41
C TYR A 477 12.33 -35.98 -17.43
N ILE A 478 11.00 -36.07 -17.49
CA ILE A 478 10.23 -36.76 -18.55
C ILE A 478 9.36 -35.70 -19.20
N HIS A 479 9.54 -35.47 -20.48
CA HIS A 479 8.91 -34.43 -21.26
C HIS A 479 8.15 -35.03 -22.45
N ASN A 480 6.86 -34.68 -22.58
CA ASN A 480 6.00 -35.05 -23.68
C ASN A 480 5.40 -33.81 -24.32
N TYR A 481 5.58 -33.61 -25.61
CA TYR A 481 5.14 -32.42 -26.34
C TYR A 481 5.02 -32.68 -27.85
N ASN A 482 4.57 -31.73 -28.63
CA ASN A 482 4.52 -31.69 -30.08
C ASN A 482 4.20 -33.05 -30.71
N THR A 483 2.94 -33.44 -30.72
CA THR A 483 2.39 -34.68 -31.34
C THR A 483 3.30 -35.88 -31.19
N ASN A 484 3.37 -36.46 -29.98
CA ASN A 484 4.10 -37.67 -29.63
C ASN A 484 5.64 -37.51 -29.57
N THR A 485 6.18 -36.35 -29.35
CA THR A 485 7.58 -36.19 -28.95
C THR A 485 7.70 -36.59 -27.49
N HIS A 486 8.62 -37.50 -27.22
CA HIS A 486 8.87 -38.03 -25.86
C HIS A 486 10.36 -37.92 -25.56
N GLU A 487 10.71 -37.38 -24.41
CA GLU A 487 12.06 -37.27 -23.91
C GLU A 487 12.12 -37.66 -22.44
N ARG A 488 13.02 -38.57 -22.14
CA ARG A 488 13.47 -38.88 -20.78
C ARG A 488 14.94 -38.49 -20.68
N VAL A 489 15.24 -37.55 -19.80
CA VAL A 489 16.57 -36.97 -19.62
C VAL A 489 17.01 -37.09 -18.19
N ASN A 490 18.23 -37.55 -17.98
CA ASN A 490 18.93 -37.59 -16.71
C ASN A 490 20.31 -36.95 -16.91
N THR A 491 20.52 -35.78 -16.44
CA THR A 491 21.79 -35.01 -16.53
C THR A 491 22.44 -34.87 -15.17
N ASN A 492 23.73 -35.19 -15.07
CA ASN A 492 24.51 -35.07 -13.85
C ASN A 492 25.78 -34.28 -14.13
N ASN A 493 25.97 -33.21 -13.35
CA ASN A 493 27.11 -32.31 -13.48
C ASN A 493 27.92 -32.28 -12.18
N LEU A 494 29.19 -32.53 -12.22
CA LEU A 494 30.13 -32.20 -11.15
C LEU A 494 30.94 -30.98 -11.58
N ILE A 495 30.73 -29.87 -10.87
CA ILE A 495 31.32 -28.56 -11.20
C ILE A 495 32.30 -28.20 -10.09
N PHE A 496 33.49 -27.78 -10.49
CA PHE A 496 34.45 -27.15 -9.60
C PHE A 496 34.72 -25.73 -10.08
N GLY A 497 34.66 -24.77 -9.16
CA GLY A 497 35.08 -23.38 -9.40
C GLY A 497 36.15 -22.97 -8.41
N SER A 498 37.32 -22.55 -8.94
CA SER A 498 38.42 -22.06 -8.10
C SER A 498 38.07 -20.69 -7.49
N LYS A 499 38.61 -20.41 -6.30
CA LYS A 499 38.62 -19.02 -5.80
C LYS A 499 39.49 -18.17 -6.75
N PRO A 500 39.02 -16.94 -7.04
CA PRO A 500 39.82 -16.03 -7.85
C PRO A 500 41.16 -15.66 -7.17
N LYS A 501 42.24 -15.62 -7.96
CA LYS A 501 43.59 -15.22 -7.49
C LYS A 501 44.12 -14.02 -8.26
N ILE A 502 44.59 -13.02 -7.51
CA ILE A 502 45.27 -11.88 -8.08
C ILE A 502 46.76 -12.17 -8.10
N THR A 503 47.39 -12.13 -9.28
CA THR A 503 48.83 -12.30 -9.43
C THR A 503 49.56 -11.03 -8.99
N LYS A 504 50.89 -11.14 -8.73
CA LYS A 504 51.73 -9.98 -8.41
C LYS A 504 51.68 -8.89 -9.50
N ASN A 505 51.46 -9.29 -10.75
CA ASN A 505 51.35 -8.38 -11.90
C ASN A 505 49.94 -7.82 -12.11
N GLY A 506 48.99 -8.11 -11.22
CA GLY A 506 47.62 -7.56 -11.27
C GLY A 506 46.62 -8.35 -12.12
N PHE A 507 46.99 -9.52 -12.65
CA PHE A 507 46.03 -10.38 -13.34
C PHE A 507 45.09 -11.05 -12.34
N TYR A 508 43.77 -10.99 -12.61
CA TYR A 508 42.72 -11.65 -11.87
C TYR A 508 42.33 -12.94 -12.60
N ASN A 509 42.69 -14.07 -12.03
CA ASN A 509 42.58 -15.39 -12.66
C ASN A 509 41.65 -16.32 -11.83
N ASN A 510 40.84 -17.09 -12.53
CA ASN A 510 40.12 -18.23 -11.98
C ASN A 510 40.00 -19.35 -13.02
N TYR A 511 39.75 -20.54 -12.57
CA TYR A 511 39.47 -21.69 -13.46
C TYR A 511 38.27 -22.45 -12.97
N GLU A 512 37.55 -23.05 -13.91
CA GLU A 512 36.35 -23.81 -13.70
C GLU A 512 36.42 -25.12 -14.48
N PHE A 513 35.80 -26.13 -13.96
CA PHE A 513 35.80 -27.44 -14.58
C PHE A 513 34.40 -28.06 -14.38
N ILE A 514 33.85 -28.70 -15.41
CA ILE A 514 32.62 -29.44 -15.35
C ILE A 514 32.84 -30.85 -15.95
N LEU A 515 32.38 -31.88 -15.20
CA LEU A 515 32.13 -33.20 -15.71
C LEU A 515 30.64 -33.36 -15.88
N LYS A 516 30.20 -33.75 -17.06
CA LYS A 516 28.82 -33.92 -17.42
C LYS A 516 28.56 -35.37 -17.90
N ASN A 517 27.53 -35.96 -17.27
CA ASN A 517 26.93 -37.20 -17.80
C ASN A 517 25.45 -36.88 -18.14
N SER A 518 25.03 -37.21 -19.33
CA SER A 518 23.64 -37.10 -19.74
C SER A 518 23.19 -38.45 -20.36
N ASN A 519 22.13 -38.99 -19.82
CA ASN A 519 21.46 -40.19 -20.32
C ASN A 519 20.10 -39.79 -20.86
N THR A 520 19.85 -40.01 -22.12
CA THR A 520 18.60 -39.67 -22.77
C THR A 520 17.95 -40.88 -23.39
N ASN A 521 16.61 -40.89 -23.41
CA ASN A 521 15.82 -41.87 -24.20
C ASN A 521 14.67 -41.07 -24.83
N SER A 522 14.70 -40.91 -26.13
CA SER A 522 13.80 -40.04 -26.84
C SER A 522 13.17 -40.68 -28.08
N GLN A 523 12.01 -40.11 -28.45
CA GLN A 523 11.29 -40.39 -29.70
C GLN A 523 10.91 -39.05 -30.33
N LYS A 524 11.18 -38.89 -31.64
CA LYS A 524 10.86 -37.68 -32.40
C LYS A 524 11.41 -36.38 -31.83
N SER A 525 12.47 -36.42 -31.05
CA SER A 525 13.15 -35.25 -30.56
C SER A 525 14.04 -34.63 -31.64
N ASP A 526 14.03 -33.31 -31.74
CA ASP A 526 14.95 -32.56 -32.63
C ASP A 526 16.38 -32.48 -32.04
N LEU A 527 16.48 -32.53 -30.72
CA LEU A 527 17.75 -32.37 -29.97
C LEU A 527 18.42 -33.73 -29.66
N ASN A 528 17.63 -34.73 -29.29
CA ASN A 528 18.09 -35.99 -28.76
C ASN A 528 17.98 -37.10 -29.81
N LYS A 529 18.99 -37.95 -29.89
CA LYS A 529 18.99 -39.17 -30.76
C LYS A 529 17.82 -40.08 -30.39
N GLU A 530 17.15 -40.67 -31.37
CA GLU A 530 16.09 -41.60 -31.15
C GLU A 530 16.58 -42.87 -30.42
N GLY A 531 15.78 -43.30 -29.42
CA GLY A 531 16.16 -44.38 -28.51
C GLY A 531 17.08 -43.92 -27.37
N GLY A 532 17.77 -44.90 -26.78
CA GLY A 532 18.68 -44.63 -25.65
C GLY A 532 20.02 -44.08 -26.13
N ASP A 533 20.49 -43.03 -25.48
CA ASP A 533 21.80 -42.41 -25.72
C ASP A 533 22.49 -42.10 -24.40
N PHE A 534 23.82 -42.28 -24.40
CA PHE A 534 24.69 -42.04 -23.29
C PHE A 534 25.75 -40.98 -23.71
N TYR A 535 25.73 -39.87 -23.00
CA TYR A 535 26.68 -38.78 -23.21
C TYR A 535 27.54 -38.58 -21.98
N PHE A 536 28.86 -38.58 -22.17
CA PHE A 536 29.80 -38.20 -21.14
C PHE A 536 30.85 -37.24 -21.72
N SER A 537 31.02 -36.11 -21.06
CA SER A 537 31.99 -35.10 -21.50
C SER A 537 32.51 -34.27 -20.34
N SER A 538 33.54 -33.52 -20.62
CA SER A 538 34.13 -32.55 -19.70
C SER A 538 34.42 -31.24 -20.39
N LEU A 539 34.44 -30.16 -19.63
CA LEU A 539 34.85 -28.85 -20.12
C LEU A 539 35.68 -28.17 -19.02
N PHE A 540 36.87 -27.73 -19.43
CA PHE A 540 37.74 -26.90 -18.62
C PHE A 540 37.71 -25.48 -19.13
N GLN A 541 37.68 -24.51 -18.23
CA GLN A 541 37.71 -23.08 -18.52
C GLN A 541 38.74 -22.39 -17.64
N PHE A 542 39.58 -21.57 -18.26
CA PHE A 542 40.48 -20.66 -17.58
C PHE A 542 40.11 -19.23 -17.93
N ASN A 543 39.80 -18.42 -16.92
CA ASN A 543 39.44 -17.02 -17.07
C ASN A 543 40.57 -16.14 -16.54
N SER A 544 40.92 -15.13 -17.30
CA SER A 544 41.91 -14.11 -16.93
C SER A 544 41.37 -12.71 -17.28
N SER A 545 41.57 -11.76 -16.41
CA SER A 545 41.32 -10.35 -16.70
C SER A 545 42.33 -9.45 -16.05
N TYR A 546 42.55 -8.28 -16.66
CA TYR A 546 43.55 -7.31 -16.20
C TYR A 546 42.88 -5.93 -15.99
N PRO A 547 42.34 -5.64 -14.80
CA PRO A 547 41.66 -4.37 -14.54
C PRO A 547 42.67 -3.23 -14.37
N LEU A 548 42.64 -2.27 -15.26
CA LEU A 548 43.42 -1.03 -15.27
C LEU A 548 42.52 0.13 -14.84
N ILE A 549 42.89 0.79 -13.76
CA ILE A 549 42.12 1.91 -13.21
C ILE A 549 42.92 3.20 -13.32
N LYS A 550 42.29 4.23 -13.93
CA LYS A 550 42.83 5.59 -13.95
C LYS A 550 41.86 6.53 -13.26
N LYS A 551 42.31 7.24 -12.25
CA LYS A 551 41.54 8.24 -11.51
C LYS A 551 42.02 9.64 -11.88
N ASN A 552 41.08 10.51 -12.25
CA ASN A 552 41.26 11.94 -12.38
C ASN A 552 40.34 12.64 -11.35
N LYS A 553 40.53 13.98 -11.15
CA LYS A 553 39.81 14.73 -10.10
C LYS A 553 38.31 14.41 -9.97
N ASN A 554 37.57 14.21 -11.08
CA ASN A 554 36.12 13.99 -11.07
C ASN A 554 35.71 12.74 -11.85
N LYS A 555 36.62 11.98 -12.44
CA LYS A 555 36.26 10.81 -13.25
C LYS A 555 37.18 9.64 -12.97
N ARG A 556 36.61 8.45 -12.98
CA ARG A 556 37.32 7.18 -12.89
C ARG A 556 37.09 6.41 -14.17
N SER A 557 38.18 5.97 -14.81
CA SER A 557 38.14 5.07 -15.95
C SER A 557 38.63 3.70 -15.54
N LEU A 558 37.89 2.67 -15.94
CA LEU A 558 38.25 1.26 -15.81
C LEU A 558 38.39 0.68 -17.23
N LEU A 559 39.55 0.15 -17.55
CA LEU A 559 39.74 -0.68 -18.73
C LEU A 559 40.07 -2.10 -18.26
N LYS A 560 39.24 -3.08 -18.65
CA LYS A 560 39.35 -4.47 -18.20
C LYS A 560 39.39 -5.43 -19.39
N PRO A 561 40.58 -5.66 -20.00
CA PRO A 561 40.76 -6.78 -20.94
C PRO A 561 40.39 -8.10 -20.27
N LYS A 562 39.69 -8.98 -20.98
CA LYS A 562 39.18 -10.28 -20.53
C LYS A 562 39.58 -11.37 -21.54
N LEU A 563 39.90 -12.54 -21.03
CA LEU A 563 40.18 -13.71 -21.83
C LEU A 563 39.63 -14.94 -21.11
N SER A 564 38.95 -15.82 -21.85
CA SER A 564 38.49 -17.11 -21.38
C SER A 564 38.89 -18.20 -22.37
N ALA A 565 39.78 -19.09 -21.95
CA ALA A 565 40.17 -20.25 -22.73
C ALA A 565 39.37 -21.48 -22.28
N LYS A 566 38.74 -22.15 -23.22
CA LYS A 566 37.91 -23.33 -22.98
C LYS A 566 38.44 -24.51 -23.76
N PHE A 567 38.45 -25.69 -23.11
CA PHE A 567 38.77 -26.94 -23.71
C PHE A 567 37.81 -28.05 -23.33
N GLY A 568 37.08 -28.58 -24.32
CA GLY A 568 36.17 -29.71 -24.17
C GLY A 568 36.62 -30.88 -25.05
N PRO A 569 37.11 -32.02 -24.48
CA PRO A 569 37.60 -33.15 -25.25
C PRO A 569 36.50 -34.00 -25.89
N GLY A 570 35.26 -33.86 -25.51
CA GLY A 570 34.16 -34.68 -26.01
C GLY A 570 33.61 -34.20 -27.36
N HIS A 571 32.37 -34.50 -27.61
CA HIS A 571 31.56 -33.98 -28.75
C HIS A 571 30.40 -33.14 -28.20
N THR A 572 29.87 -32.27 -29.03
CA THR A 572 28.63 -31.50 -28.76
C THR A 572 27.48 -32.19 -29.44
N LYS A 573 26.28 -32.32 -28.81
CA LYS A 573 25.07 -32.70 -29.51
C LYS A 573 24.72 -31.66 -30.57
N ASP A 574 23.95 -32.04 -31.60
CA ASP A 574 23.58 -31.12 -32.68
C ASP A 574 22.64 -30.05 -32.21
N LEU A 575 23.15 -28.83 -32.04
CA LEU A 575 22.43 -27.60 -31.69
C LEU A 575 22.29 -26.65 -32.89
N SER A 576 22.63 -27.12 -34.10
CA SER A 576 22.72 -26.26 -35.31
C SER A 576 21.41 -25.61 -35.71
N LYS A 577 20.28 -26.15 -35.23
CA LYS A 577 18.92 -25.62 -35.44
C LYS A 577 18.43 -24.73 -34.31
N GLU A 578 19.12 -24.80 -33.16
CA GLU A 578 18.75 -24.00 -31.99
C GLU A 578 19.17 -22.55 -32.17
N GLU A 579 18.41 -21.67 -31.51
CA GLU A 579 18.70 -20.23 -31.46
C GLU A 579 19.10 -19.83 -30.06
N TYR A 580 20.30 -19.25 -29.93
CA TYR A 580 20.78 -18.77 -28.65
C TYR A 580 21.45 -17.40 -28.83
N ILE A 581 21.02 -16.41 -28.04
CA ILE A 581 21.59 -15.06 -28.12
C ILE A 581 22.80 -15.00 -27.21
N LEU A 582 23.98 -14.89 -27.83
CA LEU A 582 25.21 -14.55 -27.15
C LEU A 582 25.38 -13.02 -27.09
N ASP A 583 25.98 -12.58 -25.99
CA ASP A 583 26.33 -11.19 -25.74
C ASP A 583 27.73 -11.04 -25.12
N VAL A 584 28.10 -9.81 -24.79
CA VAL A 584 29.41 -9.46 -24.23
C VAL A 584 29.70 -10.03 -22.84
N GLU A 585 28.65 -10.52 -22.14
CA GLU A 585 28.74 -11.10 -20.79
C GLU A 585 28.72 -12.63 -20.85
N ASN A 586 27.67 -13.21 -21.46
CA ASN A 586 27.45 -14.64 -21.42
C ASN A 586 28.42 -15.45 -22.27
N ILE A 587 29.12 -14.85 -23.25
CA ILE A 587 30.16 -15.51 -24.03
C ILE A 587 31.34 -16.04 -23.17
N PHE A 588 31.52 -15.46 -21.97
CA PHE A 588 32.55 -15.90 -21.01
C PHE A 588 32.04 -16.94 -20.00
N ASN A 589 30.74 -17.30 -20.01
CA ASN A 589 30.20 -18.30 -19.10
C ASN A 589 30.75 -19.70 -19.39
N LEU A 590 30.86 -20.54 -18.35
CA LEU A 590 31.33 -21.94 -18.49
C LEU A 590 30.42 -22.70 -19.45
N ASN A 591 29.09 -22.65 -19.27
CA ASN A 591 28.10 -23.10 -20.23
C ASN A 591 27.54 -21.87 -20.96
N ARG A 592 27.74 -21.79 -22.27
CA ARG A 592 27.31 -20.69 -23.14
C ARG A 592 26.59 -21.16 -24.41
N ILE A 593 26.02 -22.33 -24.36
CA ILE A 593 25.24 -22.96 -25.44
C ILE A 593 23.78 -23.12 -24.99
N SER A 594 22.86 -23.30 -25.93
CA SER A 594 21.41 -23.36 -25.69
C SER A 594 20.95 -24.56 -24.84
N SER A 595 21.74 -25.65 -24.76
CA SER A 595 21.34 -26.90 -24.11
C SER A 595 22.12 -27.18 -22.83
N GLU A 596 21.38 -27.63 -21.80
CA GLU A 596 21.95 -28.16 -20.55
C GLU A 596 22.39 -29.64 -20.67
N GLU A 597 22.08 -30.32 -21.76
CA GLU A 597 22.35 -31.76 -21.91
C GLU A 597 23.70 -32.09 -22.53
N THR A 598 24.36 -31.14 -23.11
CA THR A 598 25.66 -31.28 -23.79
C THR A 598 26.64 -30.21 -23.33
N LEU A 599 27.92 -30.33 -23.74
CA LEU A 599 28.95 -29.34 -23.52
C LEU A 599 29.57 -28.93 -24.86
N GLU A 600 30.08 -27.72 -24.90
CA GLU A 600 30.88 -27.24 -26.03
C GLU A 600 32.17 -28.05 -26.16
N SER A 601 32.40 -28.67 -27.30
CA SER A 601 33.63 -29.42 -27.57
C SER A 601 34.68 -28.61 -28.34
N GLY A 602 35.92 -29.05 -28.27
CA GLY A 602 37.11 -28.45 -28.94
C GLY A 602 37.74 -27.34 -28.09
N LEU A 603 38.75 -26.68 -28.71
CA LEU A 603 39.48 -25.57 -28.10
C LEU A 603 38.91 -24.23 -28.62
N SER A 604 38.54 -23.37 -27.70
CA SER A 604 38.07 -22.01 -28.02
C SER A 604 38.62 -20.97 -27.05
N ILE A 605 38.77 -19.75 -27.51
CA ILE A 605 39.24 -18.62 -26.73
C ILE A 605 38.29 -17.46 -26.96
N ALA A 606 37.51 -17.12 -25.92
CA ALA A 606 36.78 -15.88 -25.89
C ALA A 606 37.68 -14.76 -25.39
N TYR A 607 37.66 -13.63 -26.06
CA TYR A 607 38.40 -12.42 -25.67
C TYR A 607 37.50 -11.20 -25.79
N GLY A 608 37.83 -10.20 -25.00
CA GLY A 608 37.06 -8.97 -25.00
C GLY A 608 37.62 -7.91 -24.06
N THR A 609 36.95 -6.81 -23.98
CA THR A 609 37.35 -5.76 -23.04
C THR A 609 36.12 -4.94 -22.63
N ASP A 610 36.13 -4.51 -21.37
CA ASP A 610 35.21 -3.54 -20.83
C ASP A 610 35.96 -2.22 -20.61
N TYR A 611 35.44 -1.12 -21.15
CA TYR A 611 35.85 0.23 -20.81
C TYR A 611 34.67 0.94 -20.13
N ILE A 612 34.88 1.40 -18.90
CA ILE A 612 33.85 2.08 -18.11
C ILE A 612 34.43 3.42 -17.65
N LEU A 613 33.74 4.50 -17.98
CA LEU A 613 33.98 5.85 -17.49
C LEU A 613 32.86 6.24 -16.54
N ALA A 614 33.21 6.48 -15.29
CA ALA A 614 32.27 6.88 -14.25
C ALA A 614 32.67 8.20 -13.58
N ASP A 615 31.70 8.89 -13.02
CA ASP A 615 31.93 10.03 -12.15
C ASP A 615 32.42 9.53 -10.79
N GLU A 616 33.55 10.08 -10.30
CA GLU A 616 34.18 9.60 -9.06
C GLU A 616 33.34 9.91 -7.80
N ASN A 617 32.57 11.00 -7.83
CA ASN A 617 31.80 11.44 -6.65
C ASN A 617 30.46 10.69 -6.53
N THR A 618 29.78 10.52 -7.64
CA THR A 618 28.45 9.90 -7.68
C THR A 618 28.49 8.41 -8.00
N ASN A 619 29.61 7.91 -8.48
CA ASN A 619 29.79 6.55 -9.00
C ASN A 619 28.89 6.19 -10.20
N ASN A 620 28.27 7.19 -10.82
CA ASN A 620 27.41 6.99 -11.99
C ASN A 620 28.24 6.68 -13.24
N GLU A 621 27.86 5.66 -13.98
CA GLU A 621 28.49 5.32 -15.27
C GLU A 621 28.07 6.34 -16.34
N ILE A 622 29.05 7.04 -16.91
CA ILE A 622 28.86 8.01 -18.00
C ILE A 622 28.92 7.31 -19.36
N LEU A 623 29.89 6.43 -19.51
CA LEU A 623 30.13 5.66 -20.75
C LEU A 623 30.59 4.24 -20.35
N SER A 624 29.95 3.24 -20.92
CA SER A 624 30.40 1.86 -20.86
C SER A 624 30.50 1.30 -22.29
N LEU A 625 31.66 0.85 -22.69
CA LEU A 625 31.92 0.20 -23.97
C LEU A 625 32.41 -1.20 -23.68
N LYS A 626 31.70 -2.20 -24.17
CA LYS A 626 32.12 -3.58 -24.03
C LYS A 626 32.10 -4.24 -25.40
N PHE A 627 33.10 -5.04 -25.66
CA PHE A 627 33.09 -5.91 -26.82
C PHE A 627 33.66 -7.29 -26.51
N ALA A 628 33.23 -8.29 -27.28
CA ALA A 628 33.68 -9.65 -27.14
C ALA A 628 33.61 -10.39 -28.48
N ASN A 629 34.46 -11.38 -28.63
CA ASN A 629 34.47 -12.31 -29.75
C ASN A 629 35.04 -13.64 -29.28
N ASN A 630 34.92 -14.70 -30.07
CA ASN A 630 35.44 -16.01 -29.78
C ASN A 630 36.19 -16.58 -30.99
N LEU A 631 37.37 -17.12 -30.76
CA LEU A 631 38.18 -17.86 -31.71
C LEU A 631 38.14 -19.35 -31.42
N ARG A 632 38.00 -20.19 -32.43
CA ARG A 632 38.08 -21.65 -32.33
C ARG A 632 39.26 -22.18 -33.16
N LEU A 633 39.95 -23.20 -32.63
CA LEU A 633 40.98 -23.87 -33.34
C LEU A 633 40.42 -24.68 -34.53
N SER A 634 39.32 -25.38 -34.32
CA SER A 634 38.60 -26.14 -35.33
C SER A 634 37.14 -25.75 -35.36
N LYS A 635 36.46 -25.80 -36.51
CA LYS A 635 35.04 -25.59 -36.63
C LYS A 635 34.28 -26.70 -35.87
N ASN A 636 33.16 -26.31 -35.28
CA ASN A 636 32.20 -27.22 -34.70
C ASN A 636 30.82 -26.95 -35.34
N HIS A 637 30.36 -27.83 -36.22
CA HIS A 637 29.13 -27.66 -36.98
C HIS A 637 27.86 -27.94 -36.17
N ASP A 638 28.02 -28.55 -34.98
CA ASP A 638 26.93 -28.90 -34.07
C ASP A 638 26.53 -27.74 -33.17
N LEU A 639 27.17 -26.58 -33.22
CA LEU A 639 26.84 -25.40 -32.47
C LEU A 639 25.86 -24.50 -33.23
N GLU A 640 25.12 -23.67 -32.50
CA GLU A 640 24.13 -22.74 -33.07
C GLU A 640 24.69 -21.85 -34.16
N LYS A 641 23.97 -21.75 -35.29
CA LYS A 641 24.41 -21.01 -36.47
C LYS A 641 24.23 -19.52 -36.35
N ASN A 642 23.19 -19.06 -35.61
CA ASN A 642 22.81 -17.64 -35.51
C ASN A 642 23.89 -16.78 -34.84
N ASN A 643 24.67 -17.33 -33.91
CA ASN A 643 25.71 -16.62 -33.16
C ASN A 643 27.13 -16.91 -33.70
N GLN A 644 27.24 -17.80 -34.69
CA GLN A 644 28.47 -18.27 -35.31
C GLN A 644 29.54 -18.83 -34.34
N LEU A 645 29.09 -19.31 -33.14
CA LEU A 645 30.01 -19.85 -32.11
C LEU A 645 30.80 -21.05 -32.61
N GLY A 646 30.19 -21.85 -33.49
CA GLY A 646 30.80 -23.01 -34.11
C GLY A 646 31.80 -22.71 -35.26
N SER A 647 31.87 -21.51 -35.75
CA SER A 647 32.81 -21.05 -36.79
C SER A 647 34.19 -20.83 -36.19
N LYS A 648 35.23 -20.65 -37.03
CA LYS A 648 36.58 -20.31 -36.56
C LYS A 648 36.56 -19.01 -35.75
N THR A 649 35.70 -18.08 -36.11
CA THR A 649 35.45 -16.82 -35.40
C THR A 649 33.95 -16.67 -35.20
N SER A 650 33.51 -16.34 -34.01
CA SER A 650 32.11 -16.09 -33.72
C SER A 650 31.65 -14.73 -34.25
N ASN A 651 30.39 -14.40 -34.11
CA ASN A 651 29.93 -13.03 -34.26
C ASN A 651 30.74 -12.11 -33.34
N PHE A 652 30.91 -10.86 -33.76
CA PHE A 652 31.39 -9.79 -32.93
C PHE A 652 30.23 -9.25 -32.09
N PHE A 653 30.39 -9.24 -30.76
CA PHE A 653 29.42 -8.76 -29.80
C PHE A 653 29.84 -7.42 -29.23
N GLY A 654 28.94 -6.46 -29.18
CA GLY A 654 29.16 -5.13 -28.65
C GLY A 654 28.05 -4.64 -27.72
N GLU A 655 28.40 -3.91 -26.68
CA GLU A 655 27.50 -3.15 -25.83
C GLU A 655 28.01 -1.74 -25.66
N VAL A 656 27.18 -0.75 -25.92
CA VAL A 656 27.46 0.66 -25.66
C VAL A 656 26.38 1.18 -24.72
N LYS A 657 26.78 1.64 -23.55
CA LYS A 657 25.90 2.45 -22.65
C LYS A 657 26.46 3.85 -22.62
N TYR A 658 25.61 4.83 -22.81
CA TYR A 658 26.02 6.23 -22.80
C TYR A 658 25.02 7.08 -22.04
N ASN A 659 25.41 7.58 -20.89
CA ASN A 659 24.62 8.34 -19.94
C ASN A 659 25.31 9.67 -19.62
N PRO A 660 25.47 10.59 -20.61
CA PRO A 660 26.23 11.82 -20.43
C PRO A 660 25.58 12.79 -19.44
N PHE A 661 24.30 12.66 -19.24
CA PHE A 661 23.47 13.51 -18.38
C PHE A 661 22.49 12.67 -17.57
N ASN A 662 22.08 13.17 -16.42
CA ASN A 662 21.10 12.49 -15.55
C ASN A 662 19.72 12.30 -16.21
N PHE A 663 19.46 13.02 -17.29
CA PHE A 663 18.20 12.95 -18.02
C PHE A 663 18.22 12.03 -19.24
N LEU A 664 19.38 11.48 -19.62
CA LEU A 664 19.52 10.62 -20.81
C LEU A 664 20.26 9.33 -20.45
N THR A 665 19.60 8.22 -20.67
CA THR A 665 20.20 6.88 -20.58
C THR A 665 20.04 6.18 -21.92
N THR A 666 21.13 5.69 -22.49
CA THR A 666 21.09 4.92 -23.73
C THR A 666 21.86 3.62 -23.58
N LYS A 667 21.34 2.57 -24.20
CA LYS A 667 21.98 1.27 -24.29
C LYS A 667 21.80 0.70 -25.69
N TYR A 668 22.90 0.27 -26.30
CA TYR A 668 22.89 -0.40 -27.59
C TYR A 668 23.66 -1.69 -27.51
N ASN A 669 22.98 -2.81 -27.77
CA ASN A 669 23.59 -4.13 -27.91
C ASN A 669 23.61 -4.54 -29.37
N LEU A 670 24.68 -5.16 -29.79
CA LEU A 670 24.95 -5.51 -31.16
C LEU A 670 25.58 -6.89 -31.25
N ALA A 671 25.10 -7.71 -32.17
CA ALA A 671 25.82 -8.89 -32.68
C ALA A 671 25.92 -8.82 -34.21
N THR A 672 27.11 -8.82 -34.76
CA THR A 672 27.35 -8.75 -36.19
C THR A 672 28.32 -9.85 -36.61
N ASN A 673 28.23 -10.25 -37.88
CA ASN A 673 29.22 -11.15 -38.43
C ASN A 673 30.65 -10.54 -38.41
N ASN A 674 31.68 -11.34 -38.60
CA ASN A 674 33.06 -10.90 -38.51
C ASN A 674 33.48 -9.86 -39.55
N ASN A 675 32.80 -9.81 -40.69
CA ASN A 675 33.06 -8.84 -41.74
C ASN A 675 32.33 -7.53 -41.51
N LEU A 676 31.53 -7.44 -40.42
CA LEU A 676 30.69 -6.30 -40.09
C LEU A 676 29.67 -5.95 -41.17
N SER A 677 29.36 -6.90 -42.08
CA SER A 677 28.41 -6.69 -43.19
C SER A 677 26.98 -6.92 -42.81
N ASP A 678 26.73 -7.83 -41.87
CA ASP A 678 25.39 -8.27 -41.51
C ASP A 678 25.20 -8.19 -39.99
N ILE A 679 24.12 -7.56 -39.58
CA ILE A 679 23.74 -7.44 -38.18
C ILE A 679 22.72 -8.54 -37.89
N ASN A 680 23.14 -9.53 -37.07
CA ASN A 680 22.30 -10.67 -36.68
C ASN A 680 21.34 -10.32 -35.53
N TYR A 681 21.78 -9.41 -34.66
CA TYR A 681 21.02 -8.95 -33.52
C TYR A 681 21.37 -7.51 -33.20
N GLN A 682 20.34 -6.69 -32.93
CA GLN A 682 20.55 -5.37 -32.37
C GLN A 682 19.38 -5.01 -31.47
N ASN A 683 19.69 -4.39 -30.35
CA ASN A 683 18.72 -3.82 -29.43
C ASN A 683 19.19 -2.44 -29.00
N PHE A 684 18.38 -1.44 -29.26
CA PHE A 684 18.62 -0.06 -28.86
C PHE A 684 17.54 0.40 -27.90
N ILE A 685 17.93 0.76 -26.69
CA ILE A 685 17.07 1.29 -25.65
C ILE A 685 17.52 2.72 -25.34
N ALA A 686 16.61 3.66 -25.33
CA ALA A 686 16.84 5.03 -24.92
C ALA A 686 15.76 5.48 -23.92
N GLU A 687 16.18 6.09 -22.84
CA GLU A 687 15.29 6.72 -21.88
C GLU A 687 15.69 8.19 -21.70
N ILE A 688 14.74 9.09 -21.92
CA ILE A 688 14.89 10.53 -21.77
C ILE A 688 13.95 10.98 -20.64
N LYS A 689 14.51 11.59 -19.59
CA LYS A 689 13.77 12.17 -18.46
C LYS A 689 14.14 13.64 -18.32
N PHE A 690 13.56 14.48 -19.15
CA PHE A 690 13.86 15.90 -19.17
C PHE A 690 12.68 16.72 -18.66
N ASN A 691 12.79 17.31 -17.45
CA ASN A 691 11.75 18.08 -16.82
C ASN A 691 10.41 17.30 -16.76
N LYS A 692 9.44 17.77 -17.54
CA LYS A 692 8.09 17.23 -17.65
C LYS A 692 7.95 16.11 -18.67
N PHE A 693 8.98 15.86 -19.46
CA PHE A 693 8.95 14.93 -20.58
C PHE A 693 9.73 13.66 -20.23
N ILE A 694 9.07 12.51 -20.35
CA ILE A 694 9.67 11.18 -20.19
C ILE A 694 9.37 10.41 -21.46
N ASN A 695 10.42 9.94 -22.16
CA ASN A 695 10.28 9.07 -23.30
C ASN A 695 11.12 7.82 -23.11
N THR A 696 10.56 6.68 -23.39
CA THR A 696 11.25 5.39 -23.48
C THR A 696 11.06 4.85 -24.88
N PHE A 697 12.16 4.55 -25.51
CA PHE A 697 12.26 4.00 -26.86
C PHE A 697 12.97 2.65 -26.76
N ASP A 698 12.42 1.60 -27.34
CA ASP A 698 13.01 0.27 -27.40
C ASP A 698 12.84 -0.29 -28.82
N TYR A 699 13.95 -0.56 -29.46
CA TYR A 699 14.02 -1.12 -30.80
C TYR A 699 14.79 -2.44 -30.73
N LEU A 700 14.14 -3.52 -31.09
CA LEU A 700 14.75 -4.84 -31.21
C LEU A 700 14.66 -5.33 -32.66
N ARG A 701 15.77 -5.81 -33.20
CA ARG A 701 15.80 -6.56 -34.45
C ARG A 701 16.67 -7.80 -34.31
N GLN A 702 16.13 -8.93 -34.71
CA GLN A 702 16.80 -10.21 -34.71
C GLN A 702 16.79 -10.79 -36.14
N ASP A 703 17.82 -11.56 -36.49
CA ASP A 703 17.94 -12.24 -37.78
C ASP A 703 16.67 -13.03 -38.10
N GLY A 704 16.20 -12.91 -39.36
CA GLY A 704 14.90 -13.47 -39.79
C GLY A 704 13.68 -12.72 -39.27
N ASP A 705 13.85 -11.57 -38.61
CA ASP A 705 12.81 -10.69 -38.06
C ASP A 705 11.77 -11.35 -37.12
N LYS A 706 12.10 -12.55 -36.58
CA LYS A 706 11.17 -13.34 -35.78
C LYS A 706 10.58 -12.59 -34.57
N ASN A 707 11.41 -11.80 -33.88
CA ASN A 707 11.05 -11.04 -32.70
C ASN A 707 11.40 -9.55 -32.85
N SER A 708 11.24 -9.02 -34.06
CA SER A 708 11.64 -7.64 -34.34
C SER A 708 10.50 -6.68 -34.04
N TYR A 709 10.74 -5.68 -33.20
CA TYR A 709 9.74 -4.68 -32.84
C TYR A 709 10.34 -3.31 -32.57
N PHE A 710 9.47 -2.34 -32.65
CA PHE A 710 9.67 -0.97 -32.20
C PHE A 710 8.63 -0.63 -31.14
N LEU A 711 9.06 -0.17 -29.97
CA LEU A 711 8.19 0.27 -28.90
C LEU A 711 8.53 1.70 -28.51
N ASN A 712 7.53 2.55 -28.41
CA ASN A 712 7.67 3.91 -27.91
C ASN A 712 6.67 4.14 -26.79
N LYS A 713 7.13 4.74 -25.69
CA LYS A 713 6.30 5.21 -24.60
C LYS A 713 6.71 6.62 -24.22
N THR A 714 5.83 7.56 -24.45
CA THR A 714 6.02 8.98 -24.12
C THR A 714 5.07 9.39 -23.02
N THR A 715 5.58 10.05 -21.99
CA THR A 715 4.77 10.63 -20.91
C THR A 715 5.12 12.11 -20.78
N TYR A 716 4.11 12.97 -20.86
CA TYR A 716 4.24 14.40 -20.61
C TYR A 716 3.51 14.77 -19.33
N LYS A 717 4.22 15.33 -18.36
CA LYS A 717 3.66 15.83 -17.11
C LYS A 717 3.34 17.31 -17.26
N PHE A 718 2.07 17.68 -17.33
CA PHE A 718 1.65 19.09 -17.34
C PHE A 718 2.03 19.77 -16.05
N ASP A 719 1.78 19.08 -14.94
CA ASP A 719 2.11 19.42 -13.56
C ASP A 719 2.29 18.16 -12.70
N GLU A 720 2.39 18.32 -11.37
CA GLU A 720 2.53 17.17 -10.44
C GLU A 720 1.30 16.27 -10.39
N LYS A 721 0.13 16.76 -10.82
CA LYS A 721 -1.16 16.07 -10.77
C LYS A 721 -1.59 15.50 -12.11
N ASN A 722 -1.19 16.11 -13.21
CA ASN A 722 -1.68 15.84 -14.57
C ASN A 722 -0.60 15.30 -15.48
N HIS A 723 -0.82 14.14 -16.06
CA HIS A 723 0.05 13.63 -17.10
C HIS A 723 -0.69 12.93 -18.24
N LEU A 724 -0.11 13.00 -19.41
CA LEU A 724 -0.56 12.33 -20.61
C LEU A 724 0.50 11.33 -21.02
N SER A 725 0.12 10.08 -21.21
CA SER A 725 1.01 9.02 -21.70
C SER A 725 0.50 8.46 -23.00
N PHE A 726 1.38 8.33 -23.96
CA PHE A 726 1.15 7.65 -25.22
C PHE A 726 2.10 6.48 -25.36
N SER A 727 1.61 5.31 -25.74
CA SER A 727 2.46 4.16 -26.07
C SER A 727 1.98 3.46 -27.32
N THR A 728 2.94 2.96 -28.09
CA THR A 728 2.69 2.18 -29.31
C THR A 728 3.75 1.10 -29.46
N ARG A 729 3.37 -0.02 -30.04
CA ARG A 729 4.26 -1.07 -30.47
C ARG A 729 3.97 -1.47 -31.90
N GLU A 730 4.99 -1.58 -32.68
CA GLU A 730 4.97 -2.02 -34.06
C GLU A 730 5.79 -3.30 -34.21
N ASN A 731 5.24 -4.29 -34.86
CA ASN A 731 5.92 -5.52 -35.24
C ASN A 731 6.57 -5.29 -36.62
N ILE A 732 7.90 -5.25 -36.65
CA ILE A 732 8.68 -4.93 -37.86
C ILE A 732 8.53 -6.01 -38.91
N LYS A 733 8.39 -7.27 -38.54
CA LYS A 733 8.26 -8.39 -39.45
C LYS A 733 6.99 -8.35 -40.27
N THR A 734 5.89 -7.98 -39.63
CA THR A 734 4.56 -7.95 -40.25
C THR A 734 4.17 -6.56 -40.76
N ASP A 735 5.03 -5.55 -40.50
CA ASP A 735 4.73 -4.14 -40.76
C ASP A 735 3.36 -3.73 -40.17
N LEU A 736 3.10 -4.21 -38.94
CA LEU A 736 1.82 -4.06 -38.27
C LEU A 736 1.99 -3.34 -36.93
N THR A 737 1.28 -2.24 -36.77
CA THR A 737 1.12 -1.65 -35.46
C THR A 737 0.24 -2.57 -34.59
N GLU A 738 0.78 -3.07 -33.50
CA GLU A 738 0.04 -3.99 -32.60
C GLU A 738 -0.98 -3.23 -31.77
N TYR A 739 -0.61 -2.06 -31.27
CA TYR A 739 -1.53 -1.21 -30.48
C TYR A 739 -1.12 0.26 -30.45
N TYR A 740 -2.12 1.10 -30.15
CA TYR A 740 -1.98 2.46 -29.63
C TYR A 740 -2.68 2.53 -28.29
N ASN A 741 -2.02 3.16 -27.32
CA ASN A 741 -2.61 3.44 -26.01
C ASN A 741 -2.34 4.88 -25.60
N LEU A 742 -3.39 5.67 -25.38
CA LEU A 742 -3.33 7.06 -24.93
C LEU A 742 -4.03 7.16 -23.58
N ILE A 743 -3.30 7.57 -22.55
CA ILE A 743 -3.80 7.68 -21.18
C ILE A 743 -3.61 9.12 -20.71
N TYR A 744 -4.71 9.79 -20.40
CA TYR A 744 -4.68 10.99 -19.59
C TYR A 744 -4.99 10.61 -18.14
N GLN A 745 -4.11 10.99 -17.22
CA GLN A 745 -4.28 10.70 -15.80
C GLN A 745 -4.16 11.99 -14.99
N TYR A 746 -5.15 12.20 -14.13
CA TYR A 746 -5.14 13.17 -13.05
C TYR A 746 -4.97 12.44 -11.72
N GLN A 747 -4.05 12.87 -10.87
CA GLN A 747 -3.83 12.29 -9.54
C GLN A 747 -3.41 13.35 -8.54
N ASN A 748 -4.12 13.40 -7.41
CA ASN A 748 -3.70 14.17 -6.25
C ASN A 748 -3.65 13.29 -4.99
N ASP A 749 -3.63 13.90 -3.81
CA ASP A 749 -3.57 13.20 -2.51
C ASP A 749 -4.77 12.28 -2.26
N CYS A 750 -5.94 12.61 -2.77
CA CYS A 750 -7.19 11.93 -2.44
C CYS A 750 -8.02 11.43 -3.63
N LEU A 751 -7.65 11.79 -4.88
CA LEU A 751 -8.35 11.42 -6.08
C LEU A 751 -7.37 11.01 -7.18
N ALA A 752 -7.61 9.87 -7.83
CA ALA A 752 -7.00 9.53 -9.10
C ALA A 752 -8.08 9.25 -10.14
N ALA A 753 -8.01 9.92 -11.27
CA ALA A 753 -8.92 9.74 -12.40
C ALA A 753 -8.11 9.52 -13.67
N SER A 754 -8.50 8.59 -14.51
CA SER A 754 -7.89 8.40 -15.82
C SER A 754 -8.91 8.14 -16.90
N VAL A 755 -8.59 8.65 -18.08
CA VAL A 755 -9.24 8.32 -19.35
C VAL A 755 -8.20 7.64 -20.21
N GLU A 756 -8.48 6.43 -20.65
CA GLU A 756 -7.60 5.61 -21.45
C GLU A 756 -8.30 5.29 -22.78
N TYR A 757 -7.69 5.68 -23.89
CA TYR A 757 -8.06 5.27 -25.22
C TYR A 757 -7.09 4.20 -25.69
N GLN A 758 -7.60 3.03 -26.03
CA GLN A 758 -6.81 1.89 -26.49
C GLN A 758 -7.34 1.40 -27.85
N LYS A 759 -6.45 1.25 -28.81
CA LYS A 759 -6.73 0.64 -30.09
C LYS A 759 -5.73 -0.51 -30.31
N GLU A 760 -6.26 -1.70 -30.49
CA GLU A 760 -5.51 -2.92 -30.72
C GLU A 760 -5.82 -3.45 -32.13
N TYR A 761 -4.80 -3.86 -32.85
CA TYR A 761 -4.92 -4.44 -34.17
C TYR A 761 -4.78 -5.97 -34.18
N TYR A 762 -4.52 -6.55 -33.03
CA TYR A 762 -4.41 -7.99 -32.89
C TYR A 762 -5.71 -8.69 -33.24
N SER A 763 -5.61 -9.78 -34.05
CA SER A 763 -6.71 -10.67 -34.37
C SER A 763 -6.28 -12.12 -34.18
N ASP A 764 -7.13 -12.91 -33.55
CA ASP A 764 -6.93 -14.35 -33.36
C ASP A 764 -8.30 -15.04 -33.28
N ARG A 765 -8.61 -15.90 -34.25
CA ARG A 765 -9.88 -16.65 -34.34
C ARG A 765 -11.10 -15.73 -34.22
N ASP A 766 -11.78 -15.72 -33.08
CA ASP A 766 -12.95 -14.90 -32.80
C ASP A 766 -12.59 -13.50 -32.21
N ILE A 767 -11.32 -13.29 -31.81
CA ILE A 767 -10.84 -11.99 -31.36
C ILE A 767 -10.59 -11.09 -32.57
N LYS A 768 -11.27 -9.97 -32.62
CA LYS A 768 -11.13 -8.96 -33.68
C LYS A 768 -10.37 -7.73 -33.16
N PRO A 769 -9.71 -6.98 -34.03
CA PRO A 769 -9.16 -5.68 -33.67
C PRO A 769 -10.17 -4.84 -32.90
N SER A 770 -9.75 -4.20 -31.84
CA SER A 770 -10.65 -3.51 -30.94
C SER A 770 -10.21 -2.07 -30.68
N GLU A 771 -11.21 -1.23 -30.48
CA GLU A 771 -11.04 0.17 -30.07
C GLU A 771 -11.88 0.38 -28.82
N SER A 772 -11.33 0.99 -27.76
CA SER A 772 -12.03 1.12 -26.51
C SER A 772 -11.61 2.37 -25.74
N ILE A 773 -12.57 2.93 -25.02
CA ILE A 773 -12.34 4.02 -24.07
C ILE A 773 -12.70 3.51 -22.67
N PHE A 774 -11.75 3.68 -21.74
CA PHE A 774 -11.92 3.34 -20.34
C PHE A 774 -11.95 4.60 -19.50
N PHE A 775 -12.91 4.66 -18.58
CA PHE A 775 -12.88 5.61 -17.49
C PHE A 775 -12.57 4.87 -16.20
N LYS A 776 -11.58 5.34 -15.48
CA LYS A 776 -11.21 4.80 -14.16
C LYS A 776 -11.17 5.93 -13.16
N LEU A 777 -11.96 5.78 -12.10
CA LEU A 777 -12.00 6.70 -10.99
C LEU A 777 -11.55 5.94 -9.73
N THR A 778 -10.62 6.51 -8.98
CA THR A 778 -10.14 5.95 -7.72
C THR A 778 -10.18 7.02 -6.66
N ILE A 779 -11.03 6.83 -5.65
CA ILE A 779 -11.16 7.74 -4.52
C ILE A 779 -10.27 7.21 -3.39
N ILE A 780 -9.29 7.98 -2.99
CA ILE A 780 -8.39 7.64 -1.90
C ILE A 780 -8.98 8.23 -0.59
N PRO A 781 -9.17 7.49 0.47
CA PRO A 781 -8.63 6.17 0.80
C PRO A 781 -9.49 4.97 0.41
N PHE A 782 -10.66 5.15 -0.21
CA PHE A 782 -11.62 4.06 -0.49
C PHE A 782 -11.16 3.10 -1.61
N GLY A 783 -10.22 3.49 -2.44
CA GLY A 783 -9.88 2.73 -3.61
C GLY A 783 -8.39 2.57 -3.83
N LYS A 784 -7.79 1.67 -3.22
CA LYS A 784 -6.94 0.60 -3.72
C LYS A 784 -7.28 -0.59 -2.85
N THR A 785 -8.25 -1.32 -3.23
CA THR A 785 -8.23 -2.75 -2.97
C THR A 785 -7.19 -3.37 -3.93
N SER A 786 -5.94 -2.92 -3.83
CA SER A 786 -4.88 -3.87 -4.04
C SER A 786 -5.22 -4.99 -3.08
N SER A 787 -5.25 -6.22 -3.54
CA SER A 787 -5.14 -7.40 -2.69
C SER A 787 -4.29 -7.00 -1.51
N PRO A 788 -4.69 -7.21 -0.27
CA PRO A 788 -3.77 -7.03 0.82
C PRO A 788 -2.53 -7.77 0.37
N ASN A 789 -1.44 -7.04 0.11
CA ASN A 789 -0.16 -7.67 0.01
C ASN A 789 -0.08 -8.43 1.32
N LEU A 790 -0.28 -9.74 1.25
CA LEU A 790 0.04 -10.65 2.32
C LEU A 790 1.56 -10.54 2.41
N LYS A 791 2.01 -9.46 3.07
CA LYS A 791 3.43 -9.26 3.35
C LYS A 791 3.85 -10.50 4.10
N LYS A 792 4.88 -11.13 3.53
CA LYS A 792 5.63 -12.20 4.14
C LYS A 792 5.92 -11.95 5.61
#